data_75592e888ec6ab919c599c86f1f62c87
#
_entry.id   75592e888ec6ab919c599c86f1f62c87
#
_cell.length_a   1.000
_cell.length_b   1.000
_cell.length_c   1.000
_cell.angle_alpha   90.00
_cell.angle_beta   90.00
_cell.angle_gamma   90.00
#
_symmetry.space_group_name_H-M   'P 1'
#
loop_
_entity.id
_entity.type
_entity.pdbx_description
1 polymer ?
#
loop_
_entity_poly.entity_id
_entity_poly.type
_entity_poly.pdbx_seq_one_letter_code
_entity_poly.pdbx_strand_id
1 'polypeptide(L)'
;MTVEVQSKAKLSQLSSDKQLTFIKLAVLSMAAILSFATRLFSVLRFESVIHEFDPYFNYRTTRFLTEEGFYQFHNWFDDRAWYPLGRIIGGTIYPGLMVTSATLYNIMQFLNITIDIRNVCVFLAPFFSSLTTIVTYLLTKELKDEGAGLVAAAMIAIVPGYISRSVAGSYDNEGIAIFCMLLTYYFWIKAVNTGTILWATMTALAYFYMVSSWGGYVFLINLIPLHVLALMLLGRFSARVYVAYSTLYCVGTILSMQISFVGFQPVQSSEHMLALGTFGLCQLYAFTQYLREHLSPANFELLFKALLTTLLATLGTALVVLTVTGKISPWTGRFYSLLDPSYAKNHIPIIASVSEHQPTSWSSFYFDLQVLVFLFPAGLYFCFTKLTDANIFIILYGVLSIYFAGVMVRLMLVLAPVMCVVSGVAASSLLSLHVKDIEPKVEKHDKKKKHENNFVFRSEVGALFVCVLGCLLVSYVFHCTWVTSEAYSSPSIVLSARAHDGARIIFDDFREAYTWLKMNTPQDAKVMSWWDYGYQITAMANRTVIVDNNTWNNTHISRVGQAMASSEEHAYEIMRELDVDYVLVIFGGLVGYSSDDINKFLWMVRIGGSTERGAHIREADYYTGAGEFRVDAHGSPTLLNCLMYKMSYYKFGLVYTEGGRPPGYDRVRGAEIGNKDFNLDVLEEAYTTEHWLVRIYKLLVVAVPA
;
A
#
# COMPACT_ATOMS: atom_id res chain seq x y z
N MET A 1 55.19 -1.42 34.13
CA MET A 1 54.31 -0.23 34.15
C MET A 1 54.34 0.60 32.86
N THR A 2 55.50 0.79 32.23
CA THR A 2 55.66 1.56 30.98
C THR A 2 55.11 0.85 29.72
N VAL A 3 55.20 -0.47 29.63
CA VAL A 3 54.73 -1.25 28.48
C VAL A 3 53.21 -1.40 28.49
N GLU A 4 52.56 -1.49 29.64
CA GLU A 4 51.11 -1.56 29.79
C GLU A 4 50.42 -0.22 29.49
N VAL A 5 51.06 0.89 29.83
CA VAL A 5 50.54 2.23 29.52
C VAL A 5 50.65 2.51 28.01
N GLN A 6 51.74 2.03 27.35
CA GLN A 6 51.86 2.14 25.88
C GLN A 6 50.90 1.22 25.14
N SER A 7 50.57 0.04 25.69
CA SER A 7 49.56 -0.87 25.08
C SER A 7 48.16 -0.33 25.26
N LYS A 8 47.81 0.25 26.42
CA LYS A 8 46.54 0.94 26.64
C LYS A 8 46.38 2.21 25.77
N ALA A 9 47.46 2.95 25.56
CA ALA A 9 47.50 4.09 24.66
C ALA A 9 47.33 3.66 23.17
N LYS A 10 47.89 2.52 22.77
CA LYS A 10 47.68 1.95 21.43
C LYS A 10 46.27 1.38 21.23
N LEU A 11 45.60 0.86 22.26
CA LEU A 11 44.23 0.43 22.20
C LEU A 11 43.26 1.63 22.14
N SER A 12 43.64 2.77 22.72
CA SER A 12 42.84 4.00 22.65
C SER A 12 43.02 4.78 21.34
N GLN A 13 43.99 4.43 20.54
CA GLN A 13 44.20 4.92 19.18
C GLN A 13 43.82 3.90 18.10
N LEU A 14 42.66 3.24 18.27
CA LEU A 14 41.93 2.90 17.05
C LEU A 14 41.73 4.22 16.33
N SER A 15 42.21 4.31 15.07
CA SER A 15 42.08 5.57 14.32
C SER A 15 40.65 6.11 14.47
N SER A 16 40.50 7.40 14.67
CA SER A 16 39.20 8.08 14.78
C SER A 16 38.18 7.59 13.72
N ASP A 17 38.65 7.26 12.53
CA ASP A 17 37.88 6.74 11.43
C ASP A 17 37.26 5.34 11.71
N LYS A 18 38.03 4.46 12.38
CA LYS A 18 37.52 3.13 12.74
C LYS A 18 36.47 3.20 13.85
N GLN A 19 36.65 4.09 14.82
CA GLN A 19 35.65 4.33 15.87
C GLN A 19 34.37 4.91 15.28
N LEU A 20 34.50 5.87 14.37
CA LEU A 20 33.36 6.46 13.68
C LEU A 20 32.59 5.43 12.82
N THR A 21 33.32 4.59 12.08
CA THR A 21 32.72 3.49 11.30
C THR A 21 31.97 2.51 12.19
N PHE A 22 32.55 2.16 13.34
CA PHE A 22 31.92 1.28 14.32
C PHE A 22 30.60 1.88 14.85
N ILE A 23 30.60 3.17 15.20
CA ILE A 23 29.40 3.89 15.68
C ILE A 23 28.32 3.90 14.60
N LYS A 24 28.68 4.18 13.35
CA LYS A 24 27.73 4.18 12.22
C LYS A 24 27.09 2.80 12.03
N LEU A 25 27.91 1.74 12.02
CA LEU A 25 27.41 0.37 11.89
C LEU A 25 26.53 -0.03 13.08
N ALA A 26 26.88 0.37 14.29
CA ALA A 26 26.10 0.09 15.48
C ALA A 26 24.73 0.78 15.43
N VAL A 27 24.70 2.05 15.08
CA VAL A 27 23.44 2.82 14.95
C VAL A 27 22.55 2.25 13.85
N LEU A 28 23.12 1.91 12.70
CA LEU A 28 22.36 1.32 11.59
C LEU A 28 21.81 -0.06 11.95
N SER A 29 22.59 -0.90 12.61
CA SER A 29 22.17 -2.21 13.08
C SER A 29 21.04 -2.10 14.12
N MET A 30 21.15 -1.16 15.05
CA MET A 30 20.10 -0.90 16.04
C MET A 30 18.82 -0.39 15.38
N ALA A 31 18.91 0.48 14.36
CA ALA A 31 17.76 0.95 13.60
C ALA A 31 17.08 -0.20 12.85
N ALA A 32 17.82 -1.09 12.24
CA ALA A 32 17.28 -2.27 11.56
C ALA A 32 16.57 -3.23 12.53
N ILE A 33 17.18 -3.49 13.69
CA ILE A 33 16.56 -4.33 14.74
C ILE A 33 15.29 -3.65 15.28
N LEU A 34 15.32 -2.36 15.52
CA LEU A 34 14.15 -1.59 15.96
C LEU A 34 13.02 -1.64 14.93
N SER A 35 13.33 -1.51 13.66
CA SER A 35 12.37 -1.65 12.56
C SER A 35 11.66 -2.99 12.58
N PHE A 36 12.40 -4.07 12.76
CA PHE A 36 11.83 -5.41 12.90
C PHE A 36 10.98 -5.55 14.17
N ALA A 37 11.52 -5.12 15.31
CA ALA A 37 10.89 -5.31 16.62
C ALA A 37 9.57 -4.52 16.78
N THR A 38 9.50 -3.29 16.29
CA THR A 38 8.29 -2.47 16.40
C THR A 38 7.10 -3.02 15.63
N ARG A 39 7.30 -3.93 14.71
CA ARG A 39 6.25 -4.55 13.91
C ARG A 39 5.70 -5.86 14.51
N LEU A 40 6.21 -6.28 15.65
CA LEU A 40 5.87 -7.57 16.27
C LEU A 40 4.80 -7.50 17.35
N PHE A 41 4.18 -6.35 17.61
CA PHE A 41 3.19 -6.22 18.69
C PHE A 41 2.01 -7.18 18.55
N SER A 42 1.49 -7.38 17.33
CA SER A 42 0.36 -8.27 17.09
C SER A 42 0.70 -9.73 17.38
N VAL A 43 1.90 -10.16 17.02
CA VAL A 43 2.38 -11.52 17.28
C VAL A 43 2.60 -11.76 18.77
N LEU A 44 3.12 -10.77 19.50
CA LEU A 44 3.36 -10.87 20.94
C LEU A 44 2.07 -10.81 21.76
N ARG A 45 1.08 -10.04 21.31
CA ARG A 45 -0.20 -9.87 22.04
C ARG A 45 -1.21 -10.97 21.74
N PHE A 46 -1.22 -11.50 20.54
CA PHE A 46 -2.15 -12.52 20.09
C PHE A 46 -1.39 -13.79 19.71
N GLU A 47 -1.16 -14.00 18.44
CA GLU A 47 -0.43 -15.15 17.90
C GLU A 47 0.13 -14.86 16.51
N SER A 48 0.95 -15.76 15.98
CA SER A 48 1.44 -15.69 14.60
C SER A 48 0.32 -16.05 13.64
N VAL A 49 -0.40 -15.04 13.16
CA VAL A 49 -1.56 -15.19 12.29
C VAL A 49 -1.53 -14.13 11.20
N ILE A 50 -2.01 -14.50 10.01
CA ILE A 50 -2.24 -13.56 8.92
C ILE A 50 -3.56 -12.87 9.18
N HIS A 51 -3.62 -11.55 9.01
CA HIS A 51 -4.81 -10.74 9.21
C HIS A 51 -5.13 -9.86 7.98
N GLU A 52 -6.28 -9.22 7.98
CA GLU A 52 -6.90 -8.52 6.85
C GLU A 52 -7.44 -9.47 5.76
N PHE A 53 -7.77 -8.93 4.59
CA PHE A 53 -8.46 -9.67 3.53
C PHE A 53 -7.50 -10.15 2.44
N ASP A 54 -6.79 -9.25 1.77
CA ASP A 54 -5.88 -9.57 0.67
C ASP A 54 -4.71 -10.48 1.07
N PRO A 55 -4.13 -10.38 2.28
CA PRO A 55 -3.09 -11.29 2.74
C PRO A 55 -3.48 -12.77 2.72
N TYR A 56 -4.73 -13.13 2.89
CA TYR A 56 -5.18 -14.51 2.81
C TYR A 56 -5.12 -15.09 1.40
N PHE A 57 -5.43 -14.29 0.39
CA PHE A 57 -5.24 -14.69 -0.99
C PHE A 57 -3.75 -14.89 -1.29
N ASN A 58 -2.91 -13.97 -0.89
CA ASN A 58 -1.46 -14.07 -1.07
C ASN A 58 -0.89 -15.29 -0.36
N TYR A 59 -1.34 -15.57 0.85
CA TYR A 59 -0.95 -16.77 1.60
C TYR A 59 -1.38 -18.06 0.90
N ARG A 60 -2.63 -18.15 0.46
CA ARG A 60 -3.15 -19.31 -0.27
C ARG A 60 -2.35 -19.57 -1.54
N THR A 61 -2.06 -18.53 -2.29
CA THR A 61 -1.28 -18.57 -3.53
C THR A 61 0.16 -18.99 -3.27
N THR A 62 0.78 -18.47 -2.22
CA THR A 62 2.15 -18.86 -1.81
C THR A 62 2.21 -20.31 -1.36
N ARG A 63 1.22 -20.77 -0.62
CA ARG A 63 1.13 -22.17 -0.21
C ARG A 63 1.00 -23.09 -1.42
N PHE A 64 0.18 -22.74 -2.39
CA PHE A 64 0.07 -23.48 -3.65
C PHE A 64 1.42 -23.52 -4.39
N LEU A 65 2.12 -22.39 -4.48
CA LEU A 65 3.43 -22.30 -5.12
C LEU A 65 4.48 -23.21 -4.43
N THR A 66 4.50 -23.24 -3.12
CA THR A 66 5.45 -24.08 -2.36
C THR A 66 5.16 -25.58 -2.47
N GLU A 67 3.90 -25.97 -2.59
CA GLU A 67 3.47 -27.37 -2.71
C GLU A 67 3.60 -27.93 -4.12
N GLU A 68 3.20 -27.16 -5.14
CA GLU A 68 3.05 -27.63 -6.53
C GLU A 68 4.18 -27.16 -7.47
N GLY A 69 4.97 -26.17 -7.09
CA GLY A 69 6.04 -25.61 -7.90
C GLY A 69 5.61 -24.44 -8.80
N PHE A 70 6.61 -23.77 -9.38
CA PHE A 70 6.40 -22.54 -10.14
C PHE A 70 5.58 -22.74 -11.43
N TYR A 71 5.85 -23.80 -12.17
CA TYR A 71 5.14 -24.02 -13.44
C TYR A 71 3.65 -24.32 -13.24
N GLN A 72 3.30 -25.09 -12.24
CA GLN A 72 1.91 -25.33 -11.86
C GLN A 72 1.24 -24.05 -11.35
N PHE A 73 1.94 -23.25 -10.57
CA PHE A 73 1.49 -21.96 -10.13
C PHE A 73 1.22 -21.00 -11.30
N HIS A 74 2.13 -20.92 -12.25
CA HIS A 74 1.99 -20.04 -13.42
C HIS A 74 0.79 -20.42 -14.29
N ASN A 75 0.45 -21.69 -14.38
CA ASN A 75 -0.67 -22.21 -15.15
C ASN A 75 -1.92 -22.47 -14.31
N TRP A 76 -1.92 -22.04 -13.06
CA TRP A 76 -3.02 -22.32 -12.15
C TRP A 76 -4.29 -21.58 -12.55
N PHE A 77 -5.37 -22.37 -12.71
CA PHE A 77 -6.73 -21.87 -12.83
C PHE A 77 -7.44 -22.14 -11.52
N ASP A 78 -7.94 -21.10 -10.85
CA ASP A 78 -8.69 -21.21 -9.60
C ASP A 78 -10.18 -21.41 -9.89
N ASP A 79 -10.67 -22.60 -9.65
CA ASP A 79 -12.09 -22.96 -9.79
C ASP A 79 -12.91 -22.69 -8.51
N ARG A 80 -12.27 -22.26 -7.43
CA ARG A 80 -12.88 -21.99 -6.13
C ARG A 80 -13.29 -20.55 -5.91
N ALA A 81 -13.06 -19.68 -6.87
CA ALA A 81 -13.44 -18.27 -6.82
C ALA A 81 -14.29 -17.92 -8.04
N TRP A 82 -15.17 -16.95 -7.90
CA TRP A 82 -16.00 -16.44 -9.01
C TRP A 82 -16.84 -17.52 -9.68
N TYR A 83 -17.41 -18.41 -8.91
CA TYR A 83 -18.28 -19.47 -9.47
C TYR A 83 -19.45 -18.86 -10.29
N PRO A 84 -19.80 -19.36 -11.46
CA PRO A 84 -19.23 -20.50 -12.19
C PRO A 84 -18.04 -20.17 -13.11
N LEU A 85 -17.55 -18.92 -13.12
CA LEU A 85 -16.58 -18.42 -14.09
C LEU A 85 -15.15 -18.91 -13.81
N GLY A 86 -14.74 -18.96 -12.55
CA GLY A 86 -13.37 -19.22 -12.14
C GLY A 86 -12.44 -18.03 -12.42
N ARG A 87 -11.17 -18.17 -12.08
CA ARG A 87 -10.14 -17.15 -12.26
C ARG A 87 -8.81 -17.77 -12.68
N ILE A 88 -8.17 -17.18 -13.68
CA ILE A 88 -6.79 -17.50 -14.04
C ILE A 88 -5.87 -16.76 -13.08
N ILE A 89 -5.11 -17.47 -12.26
CA ILE A 89 -4.23 -16.85 -11.26
C ILE A 89 -2.89 -16.46 -11.86
N GLY A 90 -2.22 -17.36 -12.57
CA GLY A 90 -0.84 -17.18 -13.01
C GLY A 90 -0.59 -15.97 -13.92
N GLY A 91 -1.57 -15.59 -14.73
CA GLY A 91 -1.48 -14.47 -15.68
C GLY A 91 -2.10 -13.15 -15.20
N THR A 92 -2.65 -13.11 -13.99
CA THR A 92 -3.44 -11.96 -13.48
C THR A 92 -2.96 -11.41 -12.15
N ILE A 93 -1.82 -11.84 -11.66
CA ILE A 93 -1.23 -11.38 -10.40
C ILE A 93 0.23 -10.98 -10.57
N TYR A 94 0.72 -10.19 -9.62
CA TYR A 94 2.14 -9.89 -9.48
C TYR A 94 2.82 -10.97 -8.63
N PRO A 95 3.70 -11.80 -9.21
CA PRO A 95 4.21 -13.00 -8.53
C PRO A 95 5.37 -12.73 -7.57
N GLY A 96 5.90 -11.50 -7.51
CA GLY A 96 7.12 -11.22 -6.76
C GLY A 96 7.06 -11.56 -5.28
N LEU A 97 5.95 -11.24 -4.61
CA LEU A 97 5.76 -11.54 -3.20
C LEU A 97 5.76 -13.06 -2.93
N MET A 98 5.00 -13.81 -3.71
CA MET A 98 4.86 -15.25 -3.59
C MET A 98 6.18 -15.98 -3.87
N VAL A 99 6.87 -15.57 -4.93
CA VAL A 99 8.18 -16.12 -5.31
C VAL A 99 9.24 -15.82 -4.25
N THR A 100 9.25 -14.62 -3.70
CA THR A 100 10.16 -14.24 -2.61
C THR A 100 9.94 -15.11 -1.38
N SER A 101 8.70 -15.28 -0.96
CA SER A 101 8.34 -16.10 0.21
C SER A 101 8.68 -17.57 -0.01
N ALA A 102 8.39 -18.12 -1.19
CA ALA A 102 8.71 -19.50 -1.54
C ALA A 102 10.22 -19.73 -1.58
N THR A 103 10.98 -18.79 -2.10
CA THR A 103 12.45 -18.85 -2.14
C THR A 103 13.05 -18.87 -0.75
N LEU A 104 12.58 -17.98 0.14
CA LEU A 104 13.03 -17.96 1.54
C LEU A 104 12.66 -19.25 2.27
N TYR A 105 11.46 -19.77 2.05
CA TYR A 105 11.04 -21.03 2.61
C TYR A 105 11.94 -22.20 2.15
N ASN A 106 12.23 -22.27 0.87
CA ASN A 106 13.11 -23.32 0.31
C ASN A 106 14.54 -23.21 0.82
N ILE A 107 15.08 -21.98 0.99
CA ILE A 107 16.40 -21.77 1.58
C ILE A 107 16.42 -22.27 3.03
N MET A 108 15.39 -21.96 3.82
CA MET A 108 15.30 -22.43 5.20
C MET A 108 15.19 -23.96 5.30
N GLN A 109 14.43 -24.57 4.39
CA GLN A 109 14.34 -26.04 4.30
C GLN A 109 15.69 -26.68 3.94
N PHE A 110 16.44 -26.07 3.01
CA PHE A 110 17.78 -26.52 2.65
C PHE A 110 18.76 -26.45 3.83
N LEU A 111 18.64 -25.41 4.66
CA LEU A 111 19.44 -25.27 5.88
C LEU A 111 18.96 -26.14 7.05
N ASN A 112 17.96 -27.00 6.84
CA ASN A 112 17.32 -27.83 7.86
C ASN A 112 16.68 -27.06 9.02
N ILE A 113 16.23 -25.82 8.75
CA ILE A 113 15.42 -25.04 9.68
C ILE A 113 13.95 -25.40 9.45
N THR A 114 13.33 -26.03 10.42
CA THR A 114 11.90 -26.35 10.36
C THR A 114 11.07 -25.10 10.63
N ILE A 115 10.42 -24.60 9.59
CA ILE A 115 9.53 -23.44 9.67
C ILE A 115 8.29 -23.71 8.79
N ASP A 116 7.12 -23.32 9.27
CA ASP A 116 5.91 -23.34 8.47
C ASP A 116 5.89 -22.16 7.51
N ILE A 117 5.34 -22.37 6.30
CA ILE A 117 5.17 -21.28 5.32
C ILE A 117 4.36 -20.11 5.87
N ARG A 118 3.40 -20.37 6.76
CA ARG A 118 2.65 -19.32 7.44
C ARG A 118 3.55 -18.38 8.22
N ASN A 119 4.53 -18.89 8.96
CA ASN A 119 5.47 -18.08 9.72
C ASN A 119 6.39 -17.27 8.80
N VAL A 120 6.82 -17.84 7.69
CA VAL A 120 7.57 -17.09 6.66
C VAL A 120 6.73 -15.91 6.15
N CYS A 121 5.47 -16.15 5.81
CA CYS A 121 4.56 -15.09 5.34
C CYS A 121 4.30 -14.02 6.40
N VAL A 122 4.13 -14.40 7.66
CA VAL A 122 3.87 -13.46 8.76
C VAL A 122 5.06 -12.52 8.98
N PHE A 123 6.29 -13.05 8.96
CA PHE A 123 7.48 -12.26 9.27
C PHE A 123 8.18 -11.63 8.07
N LEU A 124 7.66 -11.82 6.85
CA LEU A 124 8.29 -11.29 5.65
C LEU A 124 8.33 -9.76 5.63
N ALA A 125 7.22 -9.11 5.87
CA ALA A 125 7.12 -7.64 5.85
C ALA A 125 8.03 -6.98 6.93
N PRO A 126 8.09 -7.44 8.18
CA PRO A 126 9.07 -6.94 9.14
C PRO A 126 10.53 -7.12 8.71
N PHE A 127 10.87 -8.27 8.12
CA PHE A 127 12.22 -8.51 7.61
C PHE A 127 12.59 -7.53 6.49
N PHE A 128 11.71 -7.33 5.52
CA PHE A 128 11.92 -6.35 4.45
C PHE A 128 11.94 -4.92 4.95
N SER A 129 11.27 -4.59 6.06
CA SER A 129 11.36 -3.27 6.68
C SER A 129 12.77 -2.96 7.19
N SER A 130 13.48 -3.95 7.72
CA SER A 130 14.88 -3.81 8.11
C SER A 130 15.78 -3.53 6.90
N LEU A 131 15.55 -4.24 5.80
CA LEU A 131 16.26 -3.98 4.54
C LEU A 131 15.95 -2.59 3.99
N THR A 132 14.70 -2.13 4.09
CA THR A 132 14.28 -0.77 3.72
C THR A 132 15.01 0.29 4.53
N THR A 133 15.20 0.08 5.82
CA THR A 133 15.96 0.96 6.70
C THR A 133 17.40 1.13 6.22
N ILE A 134 18.08 0.03 5.87
CA ILE A 134 19.44 0.06 5.33
C ILE A 134 19.48 0.80 3.99
N VAL A 135 18.55 0.53 3.09
CA VAL A 135 18.49 1.20 1.78
C VAL A 135 18.22 2.69 1.92
N THR A 136 17.36 3.09 2.86
CA THR A 136 17.11 4.51 3.15
C THR A 136 18.37 5.22 3.64
N TYR A 137 19.15 4.56 4.49
CA TYR A 137 20.48 5.08 4.87
C TYR A 137 21.38 5.32 3.67
N LEU A 138 21.51 4.33 2.79
CA LEU A 138 22.34 4.43 1.58
C LEU A 138 21.87 5.54 0.65
N LEU A 139 20.58 5.63 0.42
CA LEU A 139 19.97 6.66 -0.44
C LEU A 139 20.23 8.07 0.11
N THR A 140 19.99 8.28 1.38
CA THR A 140 20.16 9.60 2.01
C THR A 140 21.64 9.98 2.10
N LYS A 141 22.52 9.03 2.29
CA LYS A 141 23.97 9.24 2.24
C LYS A 141 24.43 9.78 0.88
N GLU A 142 23.89 9.24 -0.22
CA GLU A 142 24.18 9.75 -1.56
C GLU A 142 23.63 11.16 -1.81
N LEU A 143 22.55 11.54 -1.12
CA LEU A 143 21.96 12.87 -1.25
C LEU A 143 22.75 13.96 -0.50
N LYS A 144 23.25 13.66 0.68
CA LYS A 144 23.94 14.62 1.52
C LYS A 144 25.16 14.03 2.22
N ASP A 145 24.96 13.41 3.38
CA ASP A 145 26.02 12.86 4.22
C ASP A 145 25.55 11.65 5.03
N GLU A 146 26.48 11.03 5.75
CA GLU A 146 26.18 9.85 6.56
C GLU A 146 25.30 10.16 7.79
N GLY A 147 25.44 11.37 8.36
CA GLY A 147 24.61 11.81 9.46
C GLY A 147 23.12 11.93 9.07
N ALA A 148 22.86 12.53 7.92
CA ALA A 148 21.51 12.57 7.34
C ALA A 148 20.98 11.16 7.07
N GLY A 149 21.82 10.27 6.56
CA GLY A 149 21.48 8.87 6.32
C GLY A 149 21.07 8.12 7.58
N LEU A 150 21.80 8.27 8.67
CA LEU A 150 21.46 7.63 9.95
C LEU A 150 20.15 8.17 10.54
N VAL A 151 19.91 9.46 10.48
CA VAL A 151 18.65 10.07 10.94
C VAL A 151 17.48 9.58 10.11
N ALA A 152 17.61 9.56 8.79
CA ALA A 152 16.57 9.06 7.90
C ALA A 152 16.27 7.57 8.15
N ALA A 153 17.28 6.75 8.36
CA ALA A 153 17.10 5.34 8.70
C ALA A 153 16.37 5.15 10.03
N ALA A 154 16.72 5.91 11.04
CA ALA A 154 16.00 5.88 12.32
C ALA A 154 14.55 6.32 12.20
N MET A 155 14.27 7.34 11.39
CA MET A 155 12.90 7.81 11.16
C MET A 155 12.05 6.79 10.41
N ILE A 156 12.56 6.19 9.34
CA ILE A 156 11.78 5.22 8.56
C ILE A 156 11.56 3.91 9.31
N ALA A 157 12.44 3.58 10.24
CA ALA A 157 12.30 2.39 11.07
C ALA A 157 11.00 2.40 11.89
N ILE A 158 10.53 3.57 12.29
CA ILE A 158 9.39 3.75 13.20
C ILE A 158 8.25 4.59 12.63
N VAL A 159 8.34 5.09 11.39
CA VAL A 159 7.28 5.93 10.82
C VAL A 159 5.96 5.17 10.68
N PRO A 160 4.84 5.68 11.25
CA PRO A 160 3.56 4.96 11.21
C PRO A 160 3.00 4.80 9.79
N GLY A 161 3.25 5.73 8.90
CA GLY A 161 2.80 5.65 7.51
C GLY A 161 3.33 4.42 6.75
N TYR A 162 4.51 3.93 7.10
CA TYR A 162 5.06 2.70 6.56
C TYR A 162 4.69 1.46 7.40
N ILE A 163 4.68 1.59 8.71
CA ILE A 163 4.33 0.49 9.63
C ILE A 163 2.90 -0.02 9.37
N SER A 164 1.97 0.84 9.01
CA SER A 164 0.58 0.47 8.74
C SER A 164 0.42 -0.66 7.70
N ARG A 165 1.38 -0.83 6.80
CA ARG A 165 1.37 -1.85 5.74
C ARG A 165 2.48 -2.90 5.88
N SER A 166 3.29 -2.83 6.92
CA SER A 166 4.42 -3.75 7.13
C SER A 166 4.45 -4.41 8.50
N VAL A 167 3.34 -4.40 9.22
CA VAL A 167 3.18 -5.09 10.50
C VAL A 167 3.27 -6.60 10.30
N ALA A 168 3.74 -7.34 11.28
CA ALA A 168 3.75 -8.80 11.26
C ALA A 168 2.33 -9.36 11.04
N GLY A 169 2.19 -10.23 10.05
CA GLY A 169 0.90 -10.76 9.62
C GLY A 169 0.23 -10.00 8.47
N SER A 170 0.71 -8.82 8.13
CA SER A 170 0.28 -8.07 6.94
C SER A 170 1.07 -8.56 5.72
N TYR A 171 0.65 -9.67 5.16
CA TYR A 171 1.29 -10.31 4.01
C TYR A 171 0.73 -9.77 2.70
N ASP A 172 1.10 -8.54 2.37
CA ASP A 172 0.64 -7.85 1.17
C ASP A 172 1.83 -7.44 0.28
N ASN A 173 1.57 -7.20 -0.98
CA ASN A 173 2.56 -6.76 -1.98
C ASN A 173 3.31 -5.50 -1.53
N GLU A 174 2.65 -4.59 -0.85
CA GLU A 174 3.21 -3.35 -0.34
C GLU A 174 4.33 -3.56 0.68
N GLY A 175 4.33 -4.69 1.39
CA GLY A 175 5.36 -5.02 2.37
C GLY A 175 6.77 -5.12 1.78
N ILE A 176 6.89 -5.60 0.54
CA ILE A 176 8.17 -5.67 -0.18
C ILE A 176 8.34 -4.56 -1.22
N ALA A 177 7.25 -3.97 -1.68
CA ALA A 177 7.27 -2.98 -2.75
C ALA A 177 8.03 -1.71 -2.37
N ILE A 178 7.93 -1.26 -1.14
CA ILE A 178 8.66 -0.07 -0.66
C ILE A 178 10.17 -0.30 -0.66
N PHE A 179 10.61 -1.49 -0.26
CA PHE A 179 12.01 -1.87 -0.38
C PHE A 179 12.49 -1.83 -1.84
N CYS A 180 11.74 -2.43 -2.75
CA CYS A 180 12.06 -2.45 -4.18
C CYS A 180 12.12 -1.03 -4.77
N MET A 181 11.17 -0.18 -4.40
CA MET A 181 11.09 1.21 -4.84
C MET A 181 12.33 2.01 -4.40
N LEU A 182 12.66 1.96 -3.13
CA LEU A 182 13.83 2.69 -2.61
C LEU A 182 15.14 2.16 -3.13
N LEU A 183 15.27 0.85 -3.31
CA LEU A 183 16.44 0.22 -3.93
C LEU A 183 16.63 0.67 -5.37
N THR A 184 15.55 0.75 -6.14
CA THR A 184 15.55 1.26 -7.51
C THR A 184 16.01 2.72 -7.55
N TYR A 185 15.51 3.54 -6.65
CA TYR A 185 15.91 4.95 -6.57
C TYR A 185 17.36 5.14 -6.16
N TYR A 186 17.84 4.33 -5.22
CA TYR A 186 19.25 4.35 -4.83
C TYR A 186 20.17 4.01 -6.02
N PHE A 187 19.89 2.94 -6.73
CA PHE A 187 20.67 2.55 -7.89
C PHE A 187 20.55 3.56 -9.04
N TRP A 188 19.38 4.15 -9.23
CA TRP A 188 19.18 5.22 -10.21
C TRP A 188 20.05 6.43 -9.92
N ILE A 189 20.07 6.89 -8.69
CA ILE A 189 20.92 8.03 -8.28
C ILE A 189 22.41 7.68 -8.45
N LYS A 190 22.82 6.48 -8.08
CA LYS A 190 24.18 6.00 -8.35
C LYS A 190 24.50 5.97 -9.85
N ALA A 191 23.61 5.48 -10.66
CA ALA A 191 23.81 5.44 -12.11
C ALA A 191 23.93 6.84 -12.72
N VAL A 192 23.11 7.78 -12.29
CA VAL A 192 23.18 9.17 -12.75
C VAL A 192 24.48 9.84 -12.33
N ASN A 193 24.92 9.61 -11.10
CA ASN A 193 26.15 10.22 -10.56
C ASN A 193 27.43 9.62 -11.16
N THR A 194 27.46 8.32 -11.41
CA THR A 194 28.66 7.62 -11.90
C THR A 194 28.69 7.43 -13.42
N GLY A 195 27.53 7.31 -14.07
CA GLY A 195 27.42 7.06 -15.50
C GLY A 195 27.87 5.68 -15.95
N THR A 196 27.99 4.69 -15.04
CA THR A 196 28.44 3.34 -15.37
C THR A 196 27.27 2.44 -15.79
N ILE A 197 27.54 1.51 -16.71
CA ILE A 197 26.54 0.52 -17.15
C ILE A 197 26.19 -0.43 -16.02
N LEU A 198 27.13 -0.73 -15.10
CA LEU A 198 26.88 -1.60 -13.96
C LEU A 198 25.71 -1.08 -13.09
N TRP A 199 25.79 0.17 -12.67
CA TRP A 199 24.73 0.76 -11.84
C TRP A 199 23.40 0.91 -12.60
N ALA A 200 23.45 1.21 -13.89
CA ALA A 200 22.25 1.26 -14.72
C ALA A 200 21.59 -0.12 -14.86
N THR A 201 22.37 -1.17 -15.02
CA THR A 201 21.87 -2.56 -15.07
C THR A 201 21.28 -2.98 -13.71
N MET A 202 21.94 -2.61 -12.61
CA MET A 202 21.41 -2.85 -11.26
C MET A 202 20.08 -2.13 -11.03
N THR A 203 19.95 -0.91 -11.54
CA THR A 203 18.69 -0.16 -11.53
C THR A 203 17.60 -0.89 -12.31
N ALA A 204 17.92 -1.43 -13.48
CA ALA A 204 16.98 -2.20 -14.30
C ALA A 204 16.52 -3.49 -13.59
N LEU A 205 17.43 -4.20 -12.93
CA LEU A 205 17.09 -5.40 -12.16
C LEU A 205 16.21 -5.06 -10.94
N ALA A 206 16.51 -3.99 -10.21
CA ALA A 206 15.68 -3.53 -9.10
C ALA A 206 14.28 -3.09 -9.59
N TYR A 207 14.21 -2.42 -10.73
CA TYR A 207 12.96 -2.06 -11.38
C TYR A 207 12.14 -3.30 -11.77
N PHE A 208 12.77 -4.31 -12.33
CA PHE A 208 12.12 -5.59 -12.64
C PHE A 208 11.53 -6.25 -11.39
N TYR A 209 12.26 -6.26 -10.28
CA TYR A 209 11.76 -6.75 -9.01
C TYR A 209 10.54 -5.96 -8.53
N MET A 210 10.56 -4.63 -8.66
CA MET A 210 9.42 -3.78 -8.32
C MET A 210 8.19 -4.08 -9.20
N VAL A 211 8.38 -4.25 -10.48
CA VAL A 211 7.29 -4.61 -11.43
C VAL A 211 6.68 -5.96 -11.08
N SER A 212 7.51 -6.93 -10.71
CA SER A 212 7.03 -8.25 -10.28
C SER A 212 6.27 -8.24 -8.96
N SER A 213 6.47 -7.20 -8.14
CA SER A 213 5.94 -7.16 -6.79
C SER A 213 4.65 -6.36 -6.64
N TRP A 214 4.53 -5.24 -7.34
CA TRP A 214 3.40 -4.33 -7.12
C TRP A 214 3.07 -3.47 -8.34
N GLY A 215 1.78 -3.18 -8.53
CA GLY A 215 1.29 -2.29 -9.59
C GLY A 215 1.72 -0.83 -9.46
N GLY A 216 2.22 -0.41 -8.33
CA GLY A 216 2.79 0.92 -8.10
C GLY A 216 4.09 1.20 -8.88
N TYR A 217 4.62 0.24 -9.63
CA TYR A 217 5.75 0.46 -10.53
C TYR A 217 5.48 1.57 -11.57
N VAL A 218 4.23 1.83 -11.88
CA VAL A 218 3.83 2.92 -12.78
C VAL A 218 4.32 4.27 -12.27
N PHE A 219 4.34 4.48 -10.96
CA PHE A 219 4.91 5.68 -10.38
C PHE A 219 6.41 5.82 -10.68
N LEU A 220 7.18 4.73 -10.59
CA LEU A 220 8.61 4.74 -10.89
C LEU A 220 8.87 5.04 -12.36
N ILE A 221 8.16 4.38 -13.27
CA ILE A 221 8.35 4.54 -14.69
C ILE A 221 7.87 5.89 -15.22
N ASN A 222 7.14 6.65 -14.45
CA ASN A 222 6.80 8.04 -14.75
C ASN A 222 7.74 9.03 -14.05
N LEU A 223 8.19 8.74 -12.84
CA LEU A 223 9.07 9.63 -12.08
C LEU A 223 10.49 9.71 -12.68
N ILE A 224 11.09 8.60 -13.05
CA ILE A 224 12.44 8.56 -13.61
C ILE A 224 12.52 9.31 -14.94
N PRO A 225 11.63 9.10 -15.92
CA PRO A 225 11.58 9.93 -17.12
C PRO A 225 11.36 11.42 -16.84
N LEU A 226 10.53 11.76 -15.87
CA LEU A 226 10.30 13.14 -15.48
C LEU A 226 11.58 13.79 -14.93
N HIS A 227 12.37 13.06 -14.16
CA HIS A 227 13.68 13.50 -13.69
C HIS A 227 14.65 13.76 -14.85
N VAL A 228 14.69 12.86 -15.84
CA VAL A 228 15.52 13.03 -17.04
C VAL A 228 15.08 14.26 -17.84
N LEU A 229 13.78 14.47 -18.00
CA LEU A 229 13.25 15.68 -18.66
C LEU A 229 13.60 16.96 -17.90
N ALA A 230 13.50 16.94 -16.57
CA ALA A 230 13.89 18.08 -15.75
C ALA A 230 15.38 18.39 -15.86
N LEU A 231 16.24 17.37 -15.92
CA LEU A 231 17.67 17.57 -16.17
C LEU A 231 17.96 18.16 -17.56
N MET A 232 17.22 17.75 -18.59
CA MET A 232 17.32 18.35 -19.91
C MET A 232 16.92 19.84 -19.92
N LEU A 233 15.79 20.17 -19.29
CA LEU A 233 15.29 21.54 -19.21
C LEU A 233 16.21 22.46 -18.43
N LEU A 234 16.89 21.95 -17.41
CA LEU A 234 17.85 22.71 -16.60
C LEU A 234 19.25 22.76 -17.22
N GLY A 235 19.45 22.17 -18.40
CA GLY A 235 20.74 22.14 -19.08
C GLY A 235 21.78 21.24 -18.41
N ARG A 236 21.34 20.28 -17.59
CA ARG A 236 22.20 19.33 -16.86
C ARG A 236 22.29 17.96 -17.51
N PHE A 237 21.72 17.78 -18.69
CA PHE A 237 21.79 16.50 -19.40
C PHE A 237 23.22 16.24 -19.86
N SER A 238 23.73 15.06 -19.54
CA SER A 238 25.09 14.62 -19.84
C SER A 238 25.11 13.17 -20.33
N ALA A 239 26.28 12.73 -20.81
CA ALA A 239 26.47 11.34 -21.22
C ALA A 239 26.14 10.35 -20.10
N ARG A 240 26.38 10.71 -18.84
CA ARG A 240 26.03 9.87 -17.69
C ARG A 240 24.55 9.60 -17.57
N VAL A 241 23.73 10.64 -17.71
CA VAL A 241 22.26 10.51 -17.68
C VAL A 241 21.76 9.72 -18.89
N TYR A 242 22.34 9.96 -20.06
CA TYR A 242 22.01 9.22 -21.29
C TYR A 242 22.25 7.71 -21.13
N VAL A 243 23.44 7.32 -20.67
CA VAL A 243 23.79 5.90 -20.45
C VAL A 243 22.87 5.29 -19.39
N ALA A 244 22.69 5.97 -18.27
CA ALA A 244 21.84 5.47 -17.19
C ALA A 244 20.40 5.21 -17.66
N TYR A 245 19.77 6.19 -18.27
CA TYR A 245 18.37 6.07 -18.67
C TYR A 245 18.16 5.11 -19.84
N SER A 246 19.01 5.15 -20.86
CA SER A 246 18.91 4.25 -22.01
C SER A 246 19.05 2.79 -21.61
N THR A 247 20.02 2.47 -20.76
CA THR A 247 20.22 1.11 -20.23
C THR A 247 19.03 0.69 -19.36
N LEU A 248 18.61 1.54 -18.42
CA LEU A 248 17.45 1.26 -17.59
C LEU A 248 16.21 0.97 -18.43
N TYR A 249 15.91 1.84 -19.40
CA TYR A 249 14.69 1.70 -20.18
C TYR A 249 14.70 0.44 -21.03
N CYS A 250 15.78 0.18 -21.78
CA CYS A 250 15.87 -1.00 -22.63
C CYS A 250 15.77 -2.30 -21.81
N VAL A 251 16.65 -2.46 -20.84
CA VAL A 251 16.71 -3.70 -20.04
C VAL A 251 15.49 -3.85 -19.15
N GLY A 252 15.10 -2.81 -18.48
CA GLY A 252 13.95 -2.83 -17.55
C GLY A 252 12.63 -3.08 -18.25
N THR A 253 12.40 -2.50 -19.42
CA THR A 253 11.18 -2.71 -20.21
C THR A 253 11.10 -4.13 -20.75
N ILE A 254 12.19 -4.67 -21.29
CA ILE A 254 12.24 -6.05 -21.79
C ILE A 254 11.96 -7.02 -20.62
N LEU A 255 12.58 -6.83 -19.47
CA LEU A 255 12.36 -7.68 -18.30
C LEU A 255 10.93 -7.54 -17.75
N SER A 256 10.36 -6.35 -17.72
CA SER A 256 8.98 -6.13 -17.24
C SER A 256 7.94 -6.82 -18.11
N MET A 257 8.19 -6.94 -19.43
CA MET A 257 7.31 -7.68 -20.34
C MET A 257 7.26 -9.18 -20.06
N GLN A 258 8.22 -9.73 -19.33
CA GLN A 258 8.24 -11.15 -18.94
C GLN A 258 7.20 -11.47 -17.85
N ILE A 259 6.72 -10.46 -17.13
CA ILE A 259 5.61 -10.62 -16.18
C ILE A 259 4.32 -10.73 -16.97
N SER A 260 3.62 -11.85 -16.87
CA SER A 260 2.42 -12.14 -17.66
C SER A 260 1.30 -11.10 -17.47
N PHE A 261 1.16 -10.58 -16.27
CA PHE A 261 0.16 -9.55 -15.97
C PHE A 261 0.45 -8.21 -16.63
N VAL A 262 1.71 -7.86 -16.78
CA VAL A 262 2.16 -6.63 -17.48
C VAL A 262 2.16 -6.82 -18.99
N GLY A 263 2.74 -7.91 -19.48
CA GLY A 263 2.75 -8.26 -20.90
C GLY A 263 3.22 -7.12 -21.80
N PHE A 264 2.40 -6.72 -22.76
CA PHE A 264 2.70 -5.65 -23.72
C PHE A 264 2.27 -4.24 -23.27
N GLN A 265 1.78 -4.07 -22.04
CA GLN A 265 1.37 -2.75 -21.54
C GLN A 265 2.45 -1.66 -21.66
N PRO A 266 3.75 -1.93 -21.46
CA PRO A 266 4.79 -0.90 -21.59
C PRO A 266 4.87 -0.24 -22.98
N VAL A 267 4.37 -0.88 -24.02
CA VAL A 267 4.36 -0.34 -25.39
C VAL A 267 2.96 0.06 -25.89
N GLN A 268 1.91 -0.31 -25.17
CA GLN A 268 0.52 -0.06 -25.57
C GLN A 268 -0.22 0.90 -24.63
N SER A 269 0.11 0.90 -23.35
CA SER A 269 -0.57 1.68 -22.34
C SER A 269 -0.11 3.14 -22.35
N SER A 270 -1.04 4.07 -22.19
CA SER A 270 -0.76 5.51 -22.07
C SER A 270 0.05 5.87 -20.83
N GLU A 271 -0.02 5.08 -19.76
CA GLU A 271 0.75 5.28 -18.54
C GLU A 271 2.26 5.11 -18.75
N HIS A 272 2.67 4.36 -19.77
CA HIS A 272 4.07 4.09 -20.09
C HIS A 272 4.61 4.96 -21.23
N MET A 273 3.78 5.81 -21.85
CA MET A 273 4.20 6.58 -23.03
C MET A 273 5.22 7.66 -22.68
N LEU A 274 5.20 8.22 -21.47
CA LEU A 274 6.21 9.19 -21.04
C LEU A 274 7.62 8.59 -21.06
N ALA A 275 7.78 7.35 -20.61
CA ALA A 275 9.06 6.65 -20.62
C ALA A 275 9.57 6.41 -22.03
N LEU A 276 8.71 5.96 -22.92
CA LEU A 276 9.05 5.74 -24.34
C LEU A 276 9.41 7.06 -25.04
N GLY A 277 8.61 8.11 -24.83
CA GLY A 277 8.86 9.43 -25.39
C GLY A 277 10.18 10.03 -24.91
N THR A 278 10.49 9.90 -23.63
CA THR A 278 11.76 10.36 -23.05
C THR A 278 12.94 9.57 -23.60
N PHE A 279 12.80 8.28 -23.78
CA PHE A 279 13.84 7.45 -24.43
C PHE A 279 14.13 7.92 -25.84
N GLY A 280 13.10 8.13 -26.65
CA GLY A 280 13.23 8.70 -27.99
C GLY A 280 13.90 10.08 -28.00
N LEU A 281 13.51 10.94 -27.05
CA LEU A 281 14.09 12.28 -26.91
C LEU A 281 15.58 12.23 -26.52
N CYS A 282 15.98 11.29 -25.66
CA CYS A 282 17.39 11.06 -25.31
C CYS A 282 18.22 10.64 -26.54
N GLN A 283 17.70 9.73 -27.37
CA GLN A 283 18.36 9.29 -28.58
C GLN A 283 18.52 10.45 -29.60
N LEU A 284 17.49 11.25 -29.76
CA LEU A 284 17.54 12.43 -30.63
C LEU A 284 18.54 13.47 -30.12
N TYR A 285 18.57 13.72 -28.84
CA TYR A 285 19.54 14.65 -28.23
C TYR A 285 20.98 14.18 -28.48
N ALA A 286 21.25 12.91 -28.24
CA ALA A 286 22.57 12.33 -28.51
C ALA A 286 22.97 12.42 -29.99
N PHE A 287 22.04 12.12 -30.89
CA PHE A 287 22.26 12.25 -32.36
C PHE A 287 22.48 13.70 -32.75
N THR A 288 21.75 14.64 -32.20
CA THR A 288 21.92 16.09 -32.41
C THR A 288 23.31 16.57 -32.00
N GLN A 289 23.78 16.11 -30.81
CA GLN A 289 25.14 16.45 -30.34
C GLN A 289 26.21 15.86 -31.25
N TYR A 290 26.03 14.64 -31.73
CA TYR A 290 26.95 14.00 -32.68
C TYR A 290 27.03 14.80 -34.01
N LEU A 291 25.90 15.22 -34.56
CA LEU A 291 25.84 16.05 -35.73
C LEU A 291 26.48 17.42 -35.54
N ARG A 292 26.26 18.02 -34.38
CA ARG A 292 26.85 19.32 -34.04
C ARG A 292 28.37 19.29 -34.00
N GLU A 293 28.97 18.18 -33.57
CA GLU A 293 30.41 18.00 -33.52
C GLU A 293 31.04 17.77 -34.92
N HIS A 294 30.29 17.25 -35.89
CA HIS A 294 30.78 16.81 -37.21
C HIS A 294 30.37 17.76 -38.36
N LEU A 295 29.43 18.68 -38.15
CA LEU A 295 28.92 19.59 -39.16
C LEU A 295 29.28 21.03 -38.86
N SER A 296 29.40 21.85 -39.95
CA SER A 296 29.54 23.31 -39.81
C SER A 296 28.27 23.91 -39.16
N PRO A 297 28.36 25.03 -38.40
CA PRO A 297 27.21 25.60 -37.72
C PRO A 297 26.01 25.94 -38.64
N ALA A 298 26.26 26.41 -39.85
CA ALA A 298 25.18 26.72 -40.80
C ALA A 298 24.46 25.48 -41.32
N ASN A 299 25.23 24.45 -41.72
CA ASN A 299 24.65 23.17 -42.16
C ASN A 299 23.94 22.42 -41.05
N PHE A 300 24.47 22.53 -39.82
CA PHE A 300 23.82 21.96 -38.63
C PHE A 300 22.46 22.62 -38.37
N GLU A 301 22.37 23.93 -38.42
CA GLU A 301 21.12 24.64 -38.17
C GLU A 301 20.02 24.28 -39.17
N LEU A 302 20.40 24.22 -40.47
CA LEU A 302 19.48 23.84 -41.55
C LEU A 302 19.00 22.40 -41.37
N LEU A 303 19.92 21.47 -41.13
CA LEU A 303 19.61 20.04 -40.97
C LEU A 303 18.79 19.81 -39.71
N PHE A 304 19.11 20.46 -38.61
CA PHE A 304 18.37 20.39 -37.37
C PHE A 304 16.92 20.86 -37.48
N LYS A 305 16.70 22.01 -38.13
CA LYS A 305 15.36 22.51 -38.42
C LYS A 305 14.54 21.55 -39.29
N ALA A 306 15.15 21.03 -40.34
CA ALA A 306 14.48 20.08 -41.24
C ALA A 306 14.12 18.77 -40.51
N LEU A 307 15.05 18.20 -39.79
CA LEU A 307 14.82 16.96 -39.02
C LEU A 307 13.79 17.14 -37.93
N LEU A 308 13.86 18.23 -37.18
CA LEU A 308 12.91 18.53 -36.10
C LEU A 308 11.50 18.69 -36.66
N THR A 309 11.33 19.44 -37.74
CA THR A 309 10.02 19.65 -38.37
C THR A 309 9.44 18.32 -38.90
N THR A 310 10.26 17.51 -39.59
CA THR A 310 9.84 16.20 -40.11
C THR A 310 9.45 15.26 -39.00
N LEU A 311 10.23 15.22 -37.92
CA LEU A 311 9.96 14.37 -36.77
C LEU A 311 8.67 14.77 -36.06
N LEU A 312 8.46 16.05 -35.78
CA LEU A 312 7.26 16.56 -35.15
C LEU A 312 6.01 16.26 -36.00
N ALA A 313 6.09 16.45 -37.30
CA ALA A 313 5.02 16.13 -38.23
C ALA A 313 4.71 14.62 -38.23
N THR A 314 5.72 13.77 -38.32
CA THR A 314 5.56 12.31 -38.31
C THR A 314 5.00 11.77 -37.01
N LEU A 315 5.56 12.21 -35.90
CA LEU A 315 5.07 11.78 -34.56
C LEU A 315 3.66 12.30 -34.29
N GLY A 316 3.36 13.55 -34.62
CA GLY A 316 2.02 14.11 -34.49
C GLY A 316 1.00 13.35 -35.33
N THR A 317 1.32 13.03 -36.58
CA THR A 317 0.47 12.24 -37.46
C THR A 317 0.29 10.82 -36.93
N ALA A 318 1.37 10.16 -36.50
CA ALA A 318 1.31 8.84 -35.89
C ALA A 318 0.47 8.80 -34.61
N LEU A 319 0.62 9.79 -33.77
CA LEU A 319 -0.16 9.90 -32.55
C LEU A 319 -1.67 10.05 -32.84
N VAL A 320 -2.03 10.92 -33.78
CA VAL A 320 -3.43 11.12 -34.20
C VAL A 320 -3.99 9.83 -34.79
N VAL A 321 -3.27 9.16 -35.68
CA VAL A 321 -3.70 7.89 -36.31
C VAL A 321 -3.89 6.80 -35.23
N LEU A 322 -2.95 6.64 -34.31
CA LEU A 322 -3.03 5.64 -33.25
C LEU A 322 -4.17 5.93 -32.26
N THR A 323 -4.43 7.19 -31.98
CA THR A 323 -5.55 7.58 -31.11
C THR A 323 -6.90 7.31 -31.80
N VAL A 324 -7.04 7.66 -33.07
CA VAL A 324 -8.27 7.43 -33.85
C VAL A 324 -8.52 5.95 -34.05
N THR A 325 -7.48 5.14 -34.28
CA THR A 325 -7.63 3.67 -34.43
C THR A 325 -7.80 2.92 -33.11
N GLY A 326 -7.73 3.59 -31.98
CA GLY A 326 -7.93 3.00 -30.66
C GLY A 326 -6.82 2.05 -30.18
N LYS A 327 -5.65 2.05 -30.82
CA LYS A 327 -4.49 1.22 -30.43
C LYS A 327 -3.79 1.72 -29.17
N ILE A 328 -3.91 3.01 -28.84
CA ILE A 328 -3.43 3.59 -27.60
C ILE A 328 -4.63 3.76 -26.68
N SER A 329 -4.60 3.10 -25.53
CA SER A 329 -5.64 3.25 -24.51
C SER A 329 -5.53 4.62 -23.83
N PRO A 330 -6.61 5.43 -23.76
CA PRO A 330 -6.60 6.64 -22.94
C PRO A 330 -6.48 6.28 -21.46
N TRP A 331 -6.07 7.23 -20.64
CA TRP A 331 -6.09 7.07 -19.19
C TRP A 331 -7.52 6.81 -18.73
N THR A 332 -7.77 5.62 -18.18
CA THR A 332 -9.09 5.17 -17.74
C THR A 332 -8.99 4.40 -16.43
N GLY A 333 -10.12 4.22 -15.74
CA GLY A 333 -10.21 3.43 -14.53
C GLY A 333 -9.48 4.06 -13.34
N ARG A 334 -8.74 3.23 -12.60
CA ARG A 334 -8.08 3.65 -11.36
C ARG A 334 -7.03 4.74 -11.54
N PHE A 335 -6.30 4.72 -12.65
CA PHE A 335 -5.26 5.74 -12.91
C PHE A 335 -5.84 7.11 -13.23
N TYR A 336 -7.01 7.18 -13.87
CA TYR A 336 -7.68 8.45 -14.09
C TYR A 336 -8.18 9.08 -12.78
N SER A 337 -8.56 8.27 -11.80
CA SER A 337 -8.99 8.76 -10.49
C SER A 337 -7.87 9.46 -9.69
N LEU A 338 -6.60 9.22 -10.03
CA LEU A 338 -5.47 9.95 -9.46
C LEU A 338 -5.40 11.41 -9.97
N LEU A 339 -5.89 11.66 -11.18
CA LEU A 339 -5.94 13.00 -11.77
C LEU A 339 -7.23 13.75 -11.40
N ASP A 340 -8.34 13.03 -11.31
CA ASP A 340 -9.66 13.56 -10.94
C ASP A 340 -10.23 12.75 -9.77
N PRO A 341 -10.17 13.28 -8.53
CA PRO A 341 -10.67 12.57 -7.34
C PRO A 341 -12.17 12.26 -7.38
N SER A 342 -12.94 13.03 -8.14
CA SER A 342 -14.39 12.84 -8.25
C SER A 342 -14.80 11.74 -9.25
N TYR A 343 -13.90 11.34 -10.13
CA TYR A 343 -14.19 10.37 -11.19
C TYR A 343 -14.65 9.01 -10.64
N ALA A 344 -13.95 8.48 -9.66
CA ALA A 344 -14.30 7.19 -9.05
C ALA A 344 -15.67 7.24 -8.35
N LYS A 345 -15.98 8.34 -7.68
CA LYS A 345 -17.26 8.54 -7.01
C LYS A 345 -18.44 8.52 -8.00
N ASN A 346 -18.24 9.10 -9.19
CA ASN A 346 -19.29 9.25 -10.18
C ASN A 346 -19.43 8.05 -11.12
N HIS A 347 -18.34 7.32 -11.39
CA HIS A 347 -18.29 6.31 -12.46
C HIS A 347 -17.99 4.89 -11.96
N ILE A 348 -17.31 4.72 -10.82
CA ILE A 348 -16.89 3.41 -10.33
C ILE A 348 -17.28 3.26 -8.85
N PRO A 349 -18.52 2.81 -8.55
CA PRO A 349 -19.00 2.69 -7.17
C PRO A 349 -18.18 1.75 -6.30
N ILE A 350 -17.61 0.68 -6.85
CA ILE A 350 -16.79 -0.29 -6.10
C ILE A 350 -15.52 0.36 -5.56
N ILE A 351 -14.83 1.14 -6.37
CA ILE A 351 -13.62 1.88 -5.93
C ILE A 351 -14.00 2.90 -4.85
N ALA A 352 -15.10 3.62 -5.03
CA ALA A 352 -15.59 4.59 -4.05
C ALA A 352 -16.04 3.95 -2.72
N SER A 353 -16.41 2.67 -2.72
CA SER A 353 -16.83 1.96 -1.51
C SER A 353 -15.68 1.62 -0.55
N VAL A 354 -14.44 1.62 -1.02
CA VAL A 354 -13.26 1.33 -0.20
C VAL A 354 -12.80 2.61 0.49
N SER A 355 -12.69 2.57 1.82
CA SER A 355 -12.30 3.75 2.62
C SER A 355 -10.88 4.26 2.31
N GLU A 356 -10.00 3.40 1.86
CA GLU A 356 -8.62 3.73 1.49
C GLU A 356 -8.51 4.62 0.23
N HIS A 357 -9.53 4.66 -0.62
CA HIS A 357 -9.57 5.46 -1.84
C HIS A 357 -10.18 6.86 -1.63
N GLN A 358 -10.51 7.22 -0.39
CA GLN A 358 -11.03 8.55 -0.08
C GLN A 358 -9.88 9.58 0.03
N PRO A 359 -10.16 10.88 -0.22
CA PRO A 359 -9.17 11.94 -0.01
C PRO A 359 -8.64 11.95 1.43
N THR A 360 -7.35 12.22 1.57
CA THR A 360 -6.68 12.27 2.88
C THR A 360 -7.04 13.54 3.62
N SER A 361 -7.41 13.42 4.90
CA SER A 361 -7.61 14.57 5.80
C SER A 361 -6.27 15.04 6.39
N TRP A 362 -6.20 16.30 6.83
CA TRP A 362 -5.02 16.84 7.51
C TRP A 362 -4.65 16.04 8.78
N SER A 363 -5.65 15.54 9.50
CA SER A 363 -5.42 14.73 10.69
C SER A 363 -4.66 13.45 10.39
N SER A 364 -4.88 12.82 9.24
CA SER A 364 -4.14 11.62 8.82
C SER A 364 -2.67 11.90 8.56
N PHE A 365 -2.32 13.06 7.99
CA PHE A 365 -0.92 13.45 7.82
C PHE A 365 -0.19 13.61 9.15
N TYR A 366 -0.80 14.30 10.11
CA TYR A 366 -0.20 14.46 11.44
C TYR A 366 -0.15 13.15 12.22
N PHE A 367 -1.15 12.31 12.07
CA PHE A 367 -1.20 11.01 12.73
C PHE A 367 -0.09 10.06 12.25
N ASP A 368 0.16 10.03 10.95
CA ASP A 368 1.13 9.11 10.34
C ASP A 368 2.56 9.67 10.26
N LEU A 369 2.73 10.97 10.24
CA LEU A 369 4.03 11.60 9.99
C LEU A 369 4.50 12.52 11.11
N GLN A 370 3.61 13.07 11.92
CA GLN A 370 3.86 14.00 13.02
C GLN A 370 4.86 15.12 12.64
N VAL A 371 6.01 15.18 13.32
CA VAL A 371 7.03 16.22 13.12
C VAL A 371 7.63 16.25 11.72
N LEU A 372 7.56 15.15 10.98
CA LEU A 372 8.06 15.08 9.61
C LEU A 372 7.34 16.04 8.67
N VAL A 373 6.08 16.35 8.94
CA VAL A 373 5.31 17.34 8.16
C VAL A 373 5.96 18.73 8.23
N PHE A 374 6.54 19.09 9.36
CA PHE A 374 7.23 20.38 9.55
C PHE A 374 8.67 20.36 9.06
N LEU A 375 9.36 19.22 9.19
CA LEU A 375 10.74 19.08 8.72
C LEU A 375 10.84 18.98 7.19
N PHE A 376 9.81 18.51 6.53
CA PHE A 376 9.82 18.33 5.08
C PHE A 376 10.04 19.65 4.29
N PRO A 377 9.32 20.75 4.57
CA PRO A 377 9.60 22.03 3.89
C PRO A 377 11.02 22.54 4.14
N ALA A 378 11.55 22.39 5.35
CA ALA A 378 12.92 22.73 5.67
C ALA A 378 13.93 21.91 4.88
N GLY A 379 13.69 20.61 4.76
CA GLY A 379 14.52 19.71 3.95
C GLY A 379 14.49 20.04 2.46
N LEU A 380 13.34 20.40 1.92
CA LEU A 380 13.23 20.90 0.55
C LEU A 380 14.04 22.18 0.34
N TYR A 381 13.99 23.11 1.27
CA TYR A 381 14.81 24.32 1.21
C TYR A 381 16.30 23.99 1.12
N PHE A 382 16.80 23.06 1.92
CA PHE A 382 18.21 22.64 1.86
C PHE A 382 18.54 21.89 0.57
N CYS A 383 17.61 21.13 0.00
CA CYS A 383 17.78 20.51 -1.31
C CYS A 383 17.87 21.53 -2.43
N PHE A 384 17.10 22.63 -2.37
CA PHE A 384 17.17 23.71 -3.34
C PHE A 384 18.42 24.57 -3.20
N THR A 385 18.95 24.76 -2.00
CA THR A 385 20.18 25.55 -1.79
C THR A 385 21.40 24.88 -2.41
N LYS A 386 21.43 23.55 -2.43
CA LYS A 386 22.49 22.77 -3.09
C LYS A 386 21.85 21.86 -4.15
N LEU A 387 21.57 22.43 -5.30
CA LEU A 387 20.85 21.76 -6.37
C LEU A 387 21.79 20.81 -7.15
N THR A 388 21.83 19.56 -6.75
CA THR A 388 22.50 18.46 -7.47
C THR A 388 21.47 17.66 -8.26
N ASP A 389 21.92 16.79 -9.17
CA ASP A 389 21.00 15.93 -9.96
C ASP A 389 20.17 15.01 -9.04
N ALA A 390 20.80 14.47 -7.99
CA ALA A 390 20.10 13.67 -6.99
C ALA A 390 19.05 14.48 -6.21
N ASN A 391 19.36 15.71 -5.84
CA ASN A 391 18.43 16.58 -5.12
C ASN A 391 17.24 17.00 -5.99
N ILE A 392 17.42 17.18 -7.30
CA ILE A 392 16.33 17.41 -8.25
C ILE A 392 15.37 16.21 -8.25
N PHE A 393 15.91 14.99 -8.27
CA PHE A 393 15.09 13.78 -8.21
C PHE A 393 14.25 13.71 -6.94
N ILE A 394 14.86 13.98 -5.79
CA ILE A 394 14.17 13.96 -4.49
C ILE A 394 13.09 15.05 -4.39
N ILE A 395 13.36 16.25 -4.91
CA ILE A 395 12.36 17.31 -4.97
C ILE A 395 11.15 16.89 -5.79
N LEU A 396 11.36 16.34 -6.98
CA LEU A 396 10.28 15.85 -7.84
C LEU A 396 9.49 14.73 -7.14
N TYR A 397 10.17 13.78 -6.55
CA TYR A 397 9.53 12.69 -5.81
C TYR A 397 8.67 13.24 -4.66
N GLY A 398 9.22 14.12 -3.86
CA GLY A 398 8.50 14.68 -2.71
C GLY A 398 7.26 15.45 -3.11
N VAL A 399 7.34 16.33 -4.10
CA VAL A 399 6.20 17.14 -4.56
C VAL A 399 5.09 16.27 -5.16
N LEU A 400 5.44 15.31 -6.02
CA LEU A 400 4.46 14.40 -6.60
C LEU A 400 3.82 13.49 -5.57
N SER A 401 4.60 12.99 -4.61
CA SER A 401 4.09 12.12 -3.55
C SER A 401 3.12 12.85 -2.62
N ILE A 402 3.35 14.12 -2.30
CA ILE A 402 2.41 14.94 -1.52
C ILE A 402 1.08 15.05 -2.26
N TYR A 403 1.11 15.36 -3.54
CA TYR A 403 -0.10 15.48 -4.35
C TYR A 403 -0.90 14.17 -4.34
N PHE A 404 -0.26 13.05 -4.62
CA PHE A 404 -0.94 11.76 -4.67
C PHE A 404 -1.41 11.28 -3.29
N ALA A 405 -0.66 11.53 -2.24
CA ALA A 405 -1.10 11.23 -0.87
C ALA A 405 -2.33 12.06 -0.46
N GLY A 406 -2.44 13.30 -0.95
CA GLY A 406 -3.63 14.12 -0.76
C GLY A 406 -4.86 13.61 -1.52
N VAL A 407 -4.66 12.95 -2.66
CA VAL A 407 -5.75 12.36 -3.47
C VAL A 407 -6.31 11.10 -2.82
N MET A 408 -5.45 10.24 -2.31
CA MET A 408 -5.83 8.95 -1.69
C MET A 408 -5.07 8.70 -0.39
N VAL A 409 -5.78 8.22 0.64
CA VAL A 409 -5.17 7.79 1.91
C VAL A 409 -4.15 6.68 1.69
N ARG A 410 -4.43 5.75 0.81
CA ARG A 410 -3.56 4.60 0.49
C ARG A 410 -2.16 5.03 0.02
N LEU A 411 -2.06 6.14 -0.70
CA LEU A 411 -0.80 6.63 -1.26
C LEU A 411 0.10 7.34 -0.23
N MET A 412 -0.35 7.48 1.02
CA MET A 412 0.50 7.88 2.13
C MET A 412 1.72 6.97 2.29
N LEU A 413 1.60 5.70 1.91
CA LEU A 413 2.68 4.73 1.91
C LEU A 413 3.84 5.14 0.98
N VAL A 414 3.56 5.73 -0.17
CA VAL A 414 4.57 6.23 -1.11
C VAL A 414 5.23 7.51 -0.59
N LEU A 415 4.47 8.34 0.11
CA LEU A 415 4.95 9.60 0.69
C LEU A 415 5.89 9.39 1.89
N ALA A 416 5.61 8.41 2.75
CA ALA A 416 6.37 8.22 4.00
C ALA A 416 7.88 8.08 3.80
N PRO A 417 8.41 7.30 2.83
CA PRO A 417 9.84 7.20 2.59
C PRO A 417 10.51 8.54 2.24
N VAL A 418 9.92 9.32 1.36
CA VAL A 418 10.49 10.60 0.97
C VAL A 418 10.41 11.64 2.09
N MET A 419 9.37 11.58 2.92
CA MET A 419 9.27 12.38 4.14
C MET A 419 10.43 12.08 5.09
N CYS A 420 10.75 10.81 5.30
CA CYS A 420 11.88 10.41 6.14
C CYS A 420 13.23 10.85 5.56
N VAL A 421 13.45 10.68 4.27
CA VAL A 421 14.70 11.07 3.60
C VAL A 421 14.92 12.59 3.68
N VAL A 422 13.94 13.36 3.31
CA VAL A 422 14.04 14.84 3.30
C VAL A 422 14.11 15.39 4.72
N SER A 423 13.38 14.83 5.66
CA SER A 423 13.46 15.20 7.07
C SER A 423 14.80 14.85 7.68
N GLY A 424 15.44 13.74 7.27
CA GLY A 424 16.80 13.41 7.65
C GLY A 424 17.82 14.44 7.17
N VAL A 425 17.68 14.88 5.92
CA VAL A 425 18.50 15.97 5.36
C VAL A 425 18.29 17.27 6.16
N ALA A 426 17.04 17.62 6.46
CA ALA A 426 16.70 18.80 7.25
C ALA A 426 17.30 18.76 8.66
N ALA A 427 17.13 17.65 9.37
CA ALA A 427 17.64 17.49 10.73
C ALA A 427 19.17 17.55 10.77
N SER A 428 19.83 16.87 9.85
CA SER A 428 21.29 16.92 9.74
C SER A 428 21.80 18.34 9.44
N SER A 429 21.17 19.05 8.51
CA SER A 429 21.57 20.41 8.15
C SER A 429 21.37 21.39 9.29
N LEU A 430 20.21 21.35 9.95
CA LEU A 430 19.88 22.23 11.06
C LEU A 430 20.78 21.98 12.27
N LEU A 431 21.01 20.72 12.63
CA LEU A 431 21.92 20.39 13.73
C LEU A 431 23.35 20.81 13.45
N SER A 432 23.86 20.56 12.23
CA SER A 432 25.22 20.98 11.85
C SER A 432 25.38 22.50 11.89
N LEU A 433 24.36 23.25 11.46
CA LEU A 433 24.38 24.70 11.48
C LEU A 433 24.43 25.25 12.90
N HIS A 434 23.57 24.75 13.78
CA HIS A 434 23.46 25.29 15.13
C HIS A 434 24.52 24.76 16.10
N VAL A 435 25.02 23.54 15.91
CA VAL A 435 26.14 23.00 16.71
C VAL A 435 27.42 23.81 16.45
N LYS A 436 27.68 24.24 15.22
CA LYS A 436 28.82 25.13 14.91
C LYS A 436 28.76 26.46 15.62
N ASP A 437 27.55 26.96 15.93
CA ASP A 437 27.37 28.21 16.67
C ASP A 437 27.64 28.04 18.17
N ILE A 438 27.58 26.81 18.69
CA ILE A 438 27.84 26.47 20.10
C ILE A 438 29.32 26.21 20.34
N GLU A 439 30.05 25.66 19.33
CA GLU A 439 31.49 25.37 19.48
C GLU A 439 32.29 26.64 19.75
N PRO A 440 33.15 26.66 20.80
CA PRO A 440 33.98 27.82 21.07
C PRO A 440 34.96 28.03 19.91
N LYS A 441 34.91 29.20 19.31
CA LYS A 441 35.88 29.60 18.26
C LYS A 441 37.27 29.60 18.85
N VAL A 442 38.12 28.63 18.46
CA VAL A 442 39.55 28.70 18.68
C VAL A 442 40.05 29.91 17.90
N GLU A 443 40.49 30.96 18.61
CA GLU A 443 41.06 32.18 18.02
C GLU A 443 42.32 31.82 17.24
N LYS A 444 42.21 31.60 15.93
CA LYS A 444 43.34 31.73 15.04
C LYS A 444 43.57 33.22 14.83
N HIS A 445 44.72 33.69 15.33
CA HIS A 445 45.24 35.01 15.07
C HIS A 445 45.47 35.21 13.56
N ASP A 446 44.45 35.54 12.79
CA ASP A 446 44.59 36.06 11.45
C ASP A 446 43.94 37.43 11.34
N LYS A 447 44.85 38.39 11.19
CA LYS A 447 44.52 39.82 11.03
C LYS A 447 43.90 40.09 9.66
N LYS A 448 42.59 39.85 9.51
CA LYS A 448 41.75 40.57 8.56
C LYS A 448 40.28 40.31 8.95
N LYS A 449 39.79 41.07 9.93
CA LYS A 449 38.37 41.05 10.28
C LYS A 449 37.58 41.91 9.26
N LYS A 450 36.80 41.22 8.40
CA LYS A 450 35.55 41.79 7.94
C LYS A 450 34.61 41.85 9.14
N HIS A 451 33.98 43.00 9.36
CA HIS A 451 32.89 43.17 10.33
C HIS A 451 31.73 42.23 9.95
N GLU A 452 31.73 41.01 10.46
CA GLU A 452 30.52 40.19 10.55
C GLU A 452 29.76 40.71 11.78
N ASN A 453 28.51 41.13 11.59
CA ASN A 453 27.59 41.42 12.67
C ASN A 453 27.36 40.13 13.47
N ASN A 454 28.19 39.90 14.49
CA ASN A 454 28.04 38.82 15.42
C ASN A 454 26.90 39.17 16.38
N PHE A 455 25.75 38.48 16.22
CA PHE A 455 24.65 38.51 17.19
C PHE A 455 25.18 37.99 18.56
N VAL A 456 25.01 38.79 19.61
CA VAL A 456 25.63 38.54 20.93
C VAL A 456 25.17 37.20 21.56
N PHE A 457 23.93 36.79 21.34
CA PHE A 457 23.32 35.58 21.91
C PHE A 457 23.29 34.38 20.94
N ARG A 458 24.19 34.36 19.98
CA ARG A 458 24.19 33.32 18.94
C ARG A 458 24.35 31.91 19.50
N SER A 459 25.20 31.74 20.53
CA SER A 459 25.44 30.45 21.19
C SER A 459 24.22 29.97 21.98
N GLU A 460 23.58 30.84 22.73
CA GLU A 460 22.39 30.54 23.54
C GLU A 460 21.21 30.21 22.65
N VAL A 461 21.00 30.94 21.58
CA VAL A 461 19.94 30.65 20.59
C VAL A 461 20.20 29.33 19.90
N GLY A 462 21.43 29.01 19.52
CA GLY A 462 21.80 27.72 18.95
C GLY A 462 21.54 26.57 19.90
N ALA A 463 21.91 26.71 21.19
CA ALA A 463 21.64 25.70 22.20
C ALA A 463 20.13 25.49 22.44
N LEU A 464 19.37 26.58 22.52
CA LEU A 464 17.91 26.48 22.63
C LEU A 464 17.28 25.75 21.44
N PHE A 465 17.72 26.08 20.23
CA PHE A 465 17.20 25.44 19.02
C PHE A 465 17.51 23.94 18.99
N VAL A 466 18.74 23.54 19.33
CA VAL A 466 19.13 22.11 19.41
C VAL A 466 18.30 21.38 20.46
N CYS A 467 18.06 22.00 21.63
CA CYS A 467 17.21 21.41 22.66
C CYS A 467 15.76 21.24 22.20
N VAL A 468 15.17 22.24 21.54
CA VAL A 468 13.82 22.19 21.00
C VAL A 468 13.69 21.12 19.93
N LEU A 469 14.63 21.04 18.99
CA LEU A 469 14.63 20.00 17.96
C LEU A 469 14.79 18.60 18.56
N GLY A 470 15.66 18.43 19.55
CA GLY A 470 15.80 17.20 20.30
C GLY A 470 14.52 16.77 21.00
N CYS A 471 13.82 17.68 21.65
CA CYS A 471 12.52 17.42 22.28
C CYS A 471 11.45 17.02 21.24
N LEU A 472 11.42 17.65 20.10
CA LEU A 472 10.50 17.29 19.02
C LEU A 472 10.77 15.90 18.47
N LEU A 473 12.03 15.51 18.29
CA LEU A 473 12.40 14.16 17.84
C LEU A 473 12.06 13.09 18.88
N VAL A 474 12.25 13.36 20.16
CA VAL A 474 11.81 12.46 21.24
C VAL A 474 10.28 12.32 21.26
N SER A 475 9.55 13.41 21.09
CA SER A 475 8.09 13.39 20.94
C SER A 475 7.66 12.56 19.72
N TYR A 476 8.37 12.63 18.63
CA TYR A 476 8.14 11.81 17.45
C TYR A 476 8.27 10.31 17.76
N VAL A 477 9.31 9.90 18.48
CA VAL A 477 9.51 8.50 18.87
C VAL A 477 8.36 7.99 19.74
N PHE A 478 7.95 8.75 20.74
CA PHE A 478 6.80 8.38 21.59
C PHE A 478 5.50 8.26 20.82
N HIS A 479 5.23 9.23 19.95
CA HIS A 479 4.04 9.21 19.08
C HIS A 479 4.02 7.99 18.15
N CYS A 480 5.11 7.70 17.47
CA CYS A 480 5.23 6.56 16.57
C CYS A 480 5.02 5.23 17.30
N THR A 481 5.60 5.07 18.48
CA THR A 481 5.43 3.87 19.29
C THR A 481 3.97 3.72 19.75
N TRP A 482 3.36 4.79 20.19
CA TRP A 482 1.95 4.78 20.63
C TRP A 482 1.02 4.42 19.46
N VAL A 483 1.17 5.07 18.33
CA VAL A 483 0.34 4.80 17.13
C VAL A 483 0.50 3.36 16.67
N THR A 484 1.72 2.86 16.58
CA THR A 484 1.98 1.47 16.19
C THR A 484 1.33 0.49 17.15
N SER A 485 1.45 0.73 18.45
CA SER A 485 0.88 -0.13 19.47
C SER A 485 -0.64 -0.14 19.50
N GLU A 486 -1.29 1.01 19.35
CA GLU A 486 -2.73 1.14 19.55
C GLU A 486 -3.55 1.06 18.24
N ALA A 487 -3.03 1.58 17.14
CA ALA A 487 -3.80 1.70 15.92
C ALA A 487 -3.50 0.61 14.87
N TYR A 488 -2.25 0.18 14.74
CA TYR A 488 -1.82 -0.69 13.63
C TYR A 488 -1.44 -2.12 14.03
N SER A 489 -1.53 -2.47 15.29
CA SER A 489 -1.11 -3.78 15.80
C SER A 489 -2.25 -4.72 16.20
N SER A 490 -3.48 -4.38 15.85
CA SER A 490 -4.64 -5.23 16.11
C SER A 490 -4.98 -6.05 14.85
N PRO A 491 -4.91 -7.39 14.90
CA PRO A 491 -5.35 -8.22 13.78
C PRO A 491 -6.86 -8.07 13.58
N SER A 492 -7.28 -7.97 12.31
CA SER A 492 -8.70 -7.81 11.97
C SER A 492 -9.51 -9.10 12.08
N ILE A 493 -8.85 -10.24 12.05
CA ILE A 493 -9.51 -11.55 12.14
C ILE A 493 -9.80 -11.97 13.58
N VAL A 494 -8.98 -11.52 14.52
CA VAL A 494 -9.19 -11.75 15.97
C VAL A 494 -9.49 -10.41 16.60
N LEU A 495 -10.74 -10.22 17.01
CA LEU A 495 -11.18 -8.98 17.64
C LEU A 495 -10.92 -9.02 19.14
N SER A 496 -10.59 -7.88 19.73
CA SER A 496 -10.43 -7.75 21.17
C SER A 496 -11.17 -6.54 21.69
N ALA A 497 -11.74 -6.68 22.90
CA ALA A 497 -12.34 -5.59 23.65
C ALA A 497 -11.80 -5.59 25.07
N ARG A 498 -11.85 -4.43 25.73
CA ARG A 498 -11.52 -4.31 27.16
C ARG A 498 -12.80 -4.38 27.99
N ALA A 499 -12.83 -5.30 28.93
CA ALA A 499 -13.88 -5.36 29.95
C ALA A 499 -13.73 -4.23 30.96
N HIS A 500 -14.76 -3.98 31.75
CA HIS A 500 -14.74 -2.95 32.81
C HIS A 500 -13.65 -3.17 33.86
N ASP A 501 -13.25 -4.41 34.10
CA ASP A 501 -12.16 -4.79 35.00
C ASP A 501 -10.77 -4.68 34.41
N GLY A 502 -10.66 -4.22 33.13
CA GLY A 502 -9.42 -4.09 32.39
C GLY A 502 -8.95 -5.38 31.73
N ALA A 503 -9.66 -6.51 31.91
CA ALA A 503 -9.36 -7.76 31.24
C ALA A 503 -9.63 -7.66 29.74
N ARG A 504 -8.80 -8.36 28.94
CA ARG A 504 -8.98 -8.43 27.49
C ARG A 504 -9.90 -9.58 27.12
N ILE A 505 -10.99 -9.28 26.46
CA ILE A 505 -11.91 -10.26 25.87
C ILE A 505 -11.56 -10.43 24.41
N ILE A 506 -11.37 -11.66 23.97
CA ILE A 506 -11.02 -12.01 22.57
C ILE A 506 -12.23 -12.63 21.91
N PHE A 507 -12.59 -12.11 20.73
CA PHE A 507 -13.65 -12.62 19.88
C PHE A 507 -13.02 -13.29 18.65
N ASP A 508 -13.10 -14.60 18.57
CA ASP A 508 -12.52 -15.41 17.49
C ASP A 508 -13.62 -16.05 16.60
N ASP A 509 -14.67 -15.31 16.38
CA ASP A 509 -15.85 -15.80 15.66
C ASP A 509 -15.59 -16.05 14.18
N PHE A 510 -14.72 -15.29 13.54
CA PHE A 510 -14.40 -15.51 12.13
C PHE A 510 -13.77 -16.87 11.87
N ARG A 511 -12.76 -17.24 12.63
CA ARG A 511 -12.11 -18.54 12.49
C ARG A 511 -13.04 -19.69 12.91
N GLU A 512 -13.87 -19.47 13.92
CA GLU A 512 -14.92 -20.41 14.35
C GLU A 512 -15.87 -20.71 13.19
N ALA A 513 -16.39 -19.68 12.53
CA ALA A 513 -17.31 -19.84 11.40
C ALA A 513 -16.66 -20.54 10.20
N TYR A 514 -15.43 -20.17 9.86
CA TYR A 514 -14.71 -20.80 8.75
C TYR A 514 -14.34 -22.24 9.03
N THR A 515 -14.01 -22.58 10.25
CA THR A 515 -13.78 -23.97 10.67
C THR A 515 -15.06 -24.79 10.60
N TRP A 516 -16.18 -24.21 11.01
CA TRP A 516 -17.48 -24.86 10.88
C TRP A 516 -17.83 -25.15 9.40
N LEU A 517 -17.62 -24.17 8.52
CA LEU A 517 -17.81 -24.36 7.07
C LEU A 517 -16.93 -25.49 6.53
N LYS A 518 -15.68 -25.53 6.93
CA LYS A 518 -14.74 -26.55 6.48
C LYS A 518 -15.14 -27.96 6.92
N MET A 519 -15.67 -28.10 8.13
CA MET A 519 -15.95 -29.40 8.75
C MET A 519 -17.38 -29.92 8.49
N ASN A 520 -18.35 -29.02 8.30
CA ASN A 520 -19.77 -29.37 8.30
C ASN A 520 -20.47 -29.17 6.96
N THR A 521 -19.77 -28.79 5.92
CA THR A 521 -20.33 -28.58 4.59
C THR A 521 -19.68 -29.52 3.57
N PRO A 522 -20.36 -29.88 2.46
CA PRO A 522 -19.74 -30.60 1.35
C PRO A 522 -18.52 -29.83 0.79
N GLN A 523 -17.55 -30.54 0.24
CA GLN A 523 -16.34 -29.91 -0.31
C GLN A 523 -16.61 -29.03 -1.53
N ASP A 524 -17.69 -29.28 -2.26
CA ASP A 524 -18.15 -28.54 -3.44
C ASP A 524 -19.21 -27.46 -3.10
N ALA A 525 -19.46 -27.20 -1.84
CA ALA A 525 -20.42 -26.19 -1.40
C ALA A 525 -20.02 -24.79 -1.88
N LYS A 526 -21.00 -24.04 -2.40
CA LYS A 526 -20.81 -22.66 -2.85
C LYS A 526 -21.35 -21.73 -1.77
N VAL A 527 -20.53 -20.78 -1.35
CA VAL A 527 -20.85 -19.82 -0.31
C VAL A 527 -21.02 -18.44 -0.92
N MET A 528 -22.18 -17.83 -0.72
CA MET A 528 -22.42 -16.44 -1.09
C MET A 528 -22.17 -15.54 0.10
N SER A 529 -21.32 -14.55 -0.06
CA SER A 529 -21.08 -13.47 0.90
C SER A 529 -20.82 -12.18 0.16
N TRP A 530 -20.77 -11.05 0.87
CA TRP A 530 -20.28 -9.83 0.24
C TRP A 530 -18.80 -10.00 -0.17
N TRP A 531 -18.35 -9.32 -1.20
CA TRP A 531 -17.03 -9.54 -1.80
C TRP A 531 -15.85 -9.41 -0.81
N ASP A 532 -16.01 -8.66 0.29
CA ASP A 532 -14.95 -8.45 1.29
C ASP A 532 -14.44 -9.75 1.94
N TYR A 533 -15.25 -10.80 2.01
CA TYR A 533 -14.96 -12.03 2.76
C TYR A 533 -14.54 -13.21 1.87
N GLY A 534 -14.52 -13.03 0.57
CA GLY A 534 -14.26 -14.11 -0.37
C GLY A 534 -12.90 -14.76 -0.19
N TYR A 535 -11.85 -13.98 -0.04
CA TYR A 535 -10.50 -14.50 0.16
C TYR A 535 -10.35 -15.28 1.47
N GLN A 536 -10.94 -14.80 2.55
CA GLN A 536 -10.91 -15.51 3.83
C GLN A 536 -11.62 -16.86 3.76
N ILE A 537 -12.80 -16.91 3.16
CA ILE A 537 -13.56 -18.15 2.99
C ILE A 537 -12.77 -19.15 2.15
N THR A 538 -12.19 -18.72 1.05
CA THR A 538 -11.41 -19.58 0.17
C THR A 538 -10.15 -20.11 0.85
N ALA A 539 -9.43 -19.26 1.57
CA ALA A 539 -8.19 -19.62 2.23
C ALA A 539 -8.39 -20.48 3.49
N MET A 540 -9.39 -20.14 4.31
CA MET A 540 -9.57 -20.75 5.63
C MET A 540 -10.61 -21.87 5.63
N ALA A 541 -11.74 -21.68 4.95
CA ALA A 541 -12.79 -22.69 4.86
C ALA A 541 -12.60 -23.66 3.70
N ASN A 542 -11.76 -23.33 2.73
CA ASN A 542 -11.54 -24.12 1.52
C ASN A 542 -12.85 -24.44 0.79
N ARG A 543 -13.69 -23.45 0.61
CA ARG A 543 -14.98 -23.57 -0.08
C ARG A 543 -15.07 -22.60 -1.25
N THR A 544 -15.82 -22.96 -2.26
CA THR A 544 -16.07 -22.13 -3.44
C THR A 544 -16.87 -20.88 -3.07
N VAL A 545 -16.46 -19.73 -3.56
CA VAL A 545 -17.15 -18.44 -3.34
C VAL A 545 -17.71 -17.89 -4.64
N ILE A 546 -18.78 -17.13 -4.55
CA ILE A 546 -19.41 -16.49 -5.71
C ILE A 546 -18.62 -15.25 -6.12
N VAL A 547 -18.20 -14.43 -5.17
CA VAL A 547 -17.42 -13.20 -5.38
C VAL A 547 -16.31 -13.11 -4.34
N ASP A 548 -15.22 -12.43 -4.68
CA ASP A 548 -14.10 -12.19 -3.77
C ASP A 548 -13.58 -10.75 -3.86
N ASN A 549 -12.49 -10.46 -3.17
CA ASN A 549 -11.89 -9.13 -3.09
C ASN A 549 -11.24 -8.65 -4.40
N ASN A 550 -11.06 -9.54 -5.39
CA ASN A 550 -10.64 -9.14 -6.71
C ASN A 550 -11.86 -8.71 -7.55
N THR A 551 -12.20 -7.45 -7.51
CA THR A 551 -13.41 -6.86 -8.10
C THR A 551 -13.33 -6.71 -9.63
N TRP A 552 -12.95 -7.74 -10.35
CA TRP A 552 -12.80 -7.68 -11.81
C TRP A 552 -14.14 -7.76 -12.58
N ASN A 553 -15.14 -8.41 -11.99
CA ASN A 553 -16.47 -8.57 -12.63
C ASN A 553 -17.54 -7.84 -11.83
N ASN A 554 -17.80 -6.60 -12.20
CA ASN A 554 -18.80 -5.76 -11.54
C ASN A 554 -20.22 -6.32 -11.66
N THR A 555 -20.58 -6.96 -12.76
CA THR A 555 -21.91 -7.54 -12.99
C THR A 555 -22.19 -8.65 -11.98
N HIS A 556 -21.21 -9.48 -11.69
CA HIS A 556 -21.36 -10.59 -10.74
C HIS A 556 -21.51 -10.11 -9.30
N ILE A 557 -20.71 -9.11 -8.91
CA ILE A 557 -20.84 -8.43 -7.60
C ILE A 557 -22.19 -7.73 -7.49
N SER A 558 -22.65 -7.10 -8.56
CA SER A 558 -23.97 -6.46 -8.63
C SER A 558 -25.10 -7.47 -8.42
N ARG A 559 -24.98 -8.69 -8.98
CA ARG A 559 -25.98 -9.75 -8.74
C ARG A 559 -26.05 -10.17 -7.26
N VAL A 560 -24.94 -10.29 -6.59
CA VAL A 560 -24.91 -10.56 -5.14
C VAL A 560 -25.55 -9.41 -4.36
N GLY A 561 -25.24 -8.17 -4.71
CA GLY A 561 -25.88 -6.99 -4.11
C GLY A 561 -27.39 -6.94 -4.32
N GLN A 562 -27.88 -7.32 -5.50
CA GLN A 562 -29.31 -7.44 -5.81
C GLN A 562 -29.98 -8.51 -4.95
N ALA A 563 -29.33 -9.66 -4.77
CA ALA A 563 -29.83 -10.72 -3.89
C ALA A 563 -29.96 -10.25 -2.45
N MET A 564 -28.96 -9.54 -1.94
CA MET A 564 -28.97 -9.01 -0.56
C MET A 564 -30.00 -7.91 -0.36
N ALA A 565 -30.26 -7.09 -1.37
CA ALA A 565 -31.18 -5.94 -1.31
C ALA A 565 -32.63 -6.32 -1.58
N SER A 566 -32.88 -7.45 -2.21
CA SER A 566 -34.25 -7.88 -2.63
C SER A 566 -34.99 -8.56 -1.49
N SER A 567 -36.32 -8.72 -1.67
CA SER A 567 -37.15 -9.56 -0.81
C SER A 567 -36.68 -11.02 -0.88
N GLU A 568 -37.03 -11.82 0.12
CA GLU A 568 -36.60 -13.23 0.20
C GLU A 568 -36.98 -14.05 -1.05
N GLU A 569 -38.17 -13.82 -1.65
CA GLU A 569 -38.62 -14.50 -2.86
C GLU A 569 -37.74 -14.18 -4.08
N HIS A 570 -37.49 -12.91 -4.33
CA HIS A 570 -36.62 -12.47 -5.42
C HIS A 570 -35.14 -12.88 -5.18
N ALA A 571 -34.69 -12.80 -3.95
CA ALA A 571 -33.37 -13.25 -3.57
C ALA A 571 -33.21 -14.76 -3.80
N TYR A 572 -34.24 -15.54 -3.55
CA TYR A 572 -34.23 -16.99 -3.82
C TYR A 572 -34.00 -17.29 -5.30
N GLU A 573 -34.71 -16.59 -6.19
CA GLU A 573 -34.51 -16.74 -7.64
C GLU A 573 -33.06 -16.41 -8.05
N ILE A 574 -32.50 -15.33 -7.53
CA ILE A 574 -31.11 -14.92 -7.80
C ILE A 574 -30.12 -15.95 -7.25
N MET A 575 -30.33 -16.43 -6.04
CA MET A 575 -29.46 -17.42 -5.42
C MET A 575 -29.52 -18.77 -6.14
N ARG A 576 -30.68 -19.15 -6.66
CA ARG A 576 -30.84 -20.37 -7.50
C ARG A 576 -30.11 -20.22 -8.84
N GLU A 577 -30.18 -19.05 -9.45
CA GLU A 577 -29.42 -18.76 -10.69
C GLU A 577 -27.92 -18.84 -10.46
N LEU A 578 -27.41 -18.36 -9.31
CA LEU A 578 -26.02 -18.40 -8.91
C LEU A 578 -25.56 -19.75 -8.35
N ASP A 579 -26.48 -20.70 -8.17
CA ASP A 579 -26.22 -22.03 -7.61
C ASP A 579 -25.59 -21.98 -6.20
N VAL A 580 -26.14 -21.14 -5.33
CA VAL A 580 -25.66 -20.93 -3.96
C VAL A 580 -26.16 -22.04 -3.04
N ASP A 581 -25.28 -22.59 -2.21
CA ASP A 581 -25.64 -23.59 -1.18
C ASP A 581 -25.76 -22.96 0.22
N TYR A 582 -24.86 -22.03 0.54
CA TYR A 582 -24.80 -21.35 1.84
C TYR A 582 -24.65 -19.85 1.66
N VAL A 583 -25.16 -19.10 2.60
CA VAL A 583 -25.03 -17.64 2.67
C VAL A 583 -24.38 -17.28 4.01
N LEU A 584 -23.36 -16.45 3.96
CA LEU A 584 -22.64 -15.96 5.14
C LEU A 584 -22.84 -14.45 5.28
N VAL A 585 -23.20 -14.01 6.47
CA VAL A 585 -23.32 -12.58 6.81
C VAL A 585 -22.58 -12.27 8.10
N ILE A 586 -22.07 -11.06 8.20
CA ILE A 586 -21.43 -10.52 9.39
C ILE A 586 -22.41 -9.59 10.09
N PHE A 587 -22.59 -9.83 11.38
CA PHE A 587 -23.50 -9.08 12.21
C PHE A 587 -22.83 -8.64 13.52
N GLY A 588 -22.80 -7.34 13.78
CA GLY A 588 -22.10 -6.78 14.93
C GLY A 588 -23.00 -6.20 16.01
N GLY A 589 -24.32 -6.35 15.89
CA GLY A 589 -25.30 -5.69 16.77
C GLY A 589 -25.28 -6.16 18.23
N LEU A 590 -24.83 -7.38 18.48
CA LEU A 590 -24.75 -7.91 19.86
C LEU A 590 -23.51 -7.40 20.62
N VAL A 591 -22.36 -7.32 19.95
CA VAL A 591 -21.07 -6.98 20.58
C VAL A 591 -20.60 -5.56 20.27
N GLY A 592 -21.29 -4.83 19.42
CA GLY A 592 -20.91 -3.47 19.05
C GLY A 592 -19.85 -3.37 17.96
N TYR A 593 -19.71 -4.39 17.11
CA TYR A 593 -18.80 -4.37 15.96
C TYR A 593 -19.40 -3.58 14.80
N SER A 594 -18.84 -2.40 14.51
CA SER A 594 -19.40 -1.45 13.55
C SER A 594 -19.13 -1.76 12.07
N SER A 595 -18.21 -2.66 11.76
CA SER A 595 -17.87 -3.06 10.38
C SER A 595 -18.72 -4.24 9.88
N ASP A 596 -19.96 -4.33 10.30
CA ASP A 596 -20.90 -5.36 9.88
C ASP A 596 -21.55 -5.07 8.52
N ASP A 597 -22.22 -6.07 7.96
CA ASP A 597 -22.83 -5.97 6.62
C ASP A 597 -24.00 -4.97 6.55
N ILE A 598 -24.69 -4.72 7.64
CA ILE A 598 -25.76 -3.72 7.68
C ILE A 598 -25.21 -2.31 7.45
N ASN A 599 -24.06 -1.96 8.00
CA ASN A 599 -23.43 -0.68 7.75
C ASN A 599 -22.88 -0.55 6.32
N LYS A 600 -22.57 -1.65 5.67
CA LYS A 600 -22.17 -1.72 4.26
C LYS A 600 -23.35 -1.84 3.29
N PHE A 601 -24.56 -2.01 3.80
CA PHE A 601 -25.72 -2.35 2.99
C PHE A 601 -26.07 -1.29 1.94
N LEU A 602 -25.89 0.00 2.23
CA LEU A 602 -26.11 1.06 1.24
C LEU A 602 -25.17 0.93 0.02
N TRP A 603 -23.95 0.47 0.23
CA TRP A 603 -23.04 0.17 -0.89
C TRP A 603 -23.50 -1.05 -1.69
N MET A 604 -24.05 -2.06 -1.03
CA MET A 604 -24.67 -3.21 -1.71
C MET A 604 -25.83 -2.78 -2.59
N VAL A 605 -26.67 -1.87 -2.10
CA VAL A 605 -27.79 -1.30 -2.86
C VAL A 605 -27.30 -0.48 -4.06
N ARG A 606 -26.32 0.40 -3.88
CA ARG A 606 -25.76 1.22 -4.96
C ARG A 606 -25.11 0.38 -6.04
N ILE A 607 -24.30 -0.58 -5.66
CA ILE A 607 -23.64 -1.48 -6.61
C ILE A 607 -24.65 -2.40 -7.28
N GLY A 608 -25.63 -2.93 -6.55
CA GLY A 608 -26.72 -3.74 -7.09
C GLY A 608 -27.58 -3.01 -8.10
N GLY A 609 -27.84 -1.73 -7.87
CA GLY A 609 -28.60 -0.86 -8.78
C GLY A 609 -27.80 -0.29 -9.96
N SER A 610 -26.50 -0.53 -10.04
CA SER A 610 -25.62 0.04 -11.07
C SER A 610 -25.69 -0.67 -12.43
N THR A 611 -26.27 -1.86 -12.49
CA THR A 611 -26.41 -2.65 -13.71
C THR A 611 -27.87 -2.64 -14.23
N GLU A 612 -28.06 -2.96 -15.51
CA GLU A 612 -29.38 -3.01 -16.13
C GLU A 612 -30.37 -3.98 -15.43
N ARG A 613 -29.87 -5.13 -14.99
CA ARG A 613 -30.70 -6.13 -14.27
C ARG A 613 -31.13 -5.67 -12.87
N GLY A 614 -30.44 -4.69 -12.29
CA GLY A 614 -30.73 -4.10 -10.99
C GLY A 614 -31.45 -2.73 -11.07
N ALA A 615 -31.97 -2.33 -12.21
CA ALA A 615 -32.59 -1.02 -12.40
C ALA A 615 -33.81 -0.77 -11.49
N HIS A 616 -34.50 -1.81 -11.03
CA HIS A 616 -35.60 -1.74 -10.06
C HIS A 616 -35.17 -1.45 -8.63
N ILE A 617 -33.90 -1.59 -8.32
CA ILE A 617 -33.33 -1.32 -7.00
C ILE A 617 -32.91 0.14 -6.93
N ARG A 618 -33.56 0.91 -6.06
CA ARG A 618 -33.32 2.34 -5.85
C ARG A 618 -32.89 2.59 -4.42
N GLU A 619 -31.83 3.31 -4.24
CA GLU A 619 -31.33 3.67 -2.91
C GLU A 619 -32.37 4.45 -2.08
N ALA A 620 -33.17 5.32 -2.73
CA ALA A 620 -34.18 6.12 -2.06
C ALA A 620 -35.28 5.29 -1.36
N ASP A 621 -35.57 4.07 -1.83
CA ASP A 621 -36.54 3.18 -1.23
C ASP A 621 -36.11 2.61 0.15
N TYR A 622 -34.83 2.69 0.47
CA TYR A 622 -34.26 2.21 1.74
C TYR A 622 -34.12 3.30 2.80
N TYR A 623 -34.45 4.53 2.46
CA TYR A 623 -34.51 5.65 3.39
C TYR A 623 -35.92 5.93 3.87
N THR A 624 -36.05 6.50 5.05
CA THR A 624 -37.34 7.01 5.54
C THR A 624 -37.76 8.24 4.75
N GLY A 625 -39.03 8.68 4.91
CA GLY A 625 -39.50 9.91 4.31
C GLY A 625 -38.74 11.16 4.70
N ALA A 626 -38.04 11.12 5.83
CA ALA A 626 -37.10 12.17 6.28
C ALA A 626 -35.67 12.03 5.73
N GLY A 627 -35.38 10.98 4.95
CA GLY A 627 -34.05 10.72 4.38
C GLY A 627 -33.08 10.03 5.35
N GLU A 628 -33.55 9.38 6.40
CA GLU A 628 -32.75 8.66 7.38
C GLU A 628 -32.72 7.15 7.09
N PHE A 629 -31.57 6.54 7.27
CA PHE A 629 -31.39 5.08 7.26
C PHE A 629 -31.62 4.53 8.68
N ARG A 630 -32.77 3.89 8.90
CA ARG A 630 -33.21 3.42 10.21
C ARG A 630 -33.65 1.96 10.16
N VAL A 631 -33.28 1.21 11.19
CA VAL A 631 -33.64 -0.22 11.38
C VAL A 631 -34.77 -0.41 12.40
N ASP A 632 -35.26 0.66 13.01
CA ASP A 632 -36.36 0.64 13.99
C ASP A 632 -37.75 0.55 13.31
N ALA A 633 -38.81 0.62 14.12
CA ALA A 633 -40.20 0.56 13.63
C ALA A 633 -40.56 1.68 12.65
N HIS A 634 -39.81 2.78 12.63
CA HIS A 634 -40.02 3.90 11.68
C HIS A 634 -39.18 3.77 10.40
N GLY A 635 -38.42 2.68 10.27
CA GLY A 635 -37.58 2.42 9.09
C GLY A 635 -38.43 2.17 7.83
N SER A 636 -37.78 2.26 6.67
CA SER A 636 -38.41 1.97 5.38
C SER A 636 -38.97 0.52 5.34
N PRO A 637 -40.21 0.30 4.87
CA PRO A 637 -40.72 -1.06 4.70
C PRO A 637 -39.87 -1.93 3.79
N THR A 638 -39.24 -1.36 2.78
CA THR A 638 -38.35 -2.08 1.87
C THR A 638 -37.13 -2.60 2.61
N LEU A 639 -36.53 -1.78 3.46
CA LEU A 639 -35.38 -2.19 4.27
C LEU A 639 -35.74 -3.28 5.28
N LEU A 640 -36.87 -3.14 5.98
CA LEU A 640 -37.32 -4.09 6.99
C LEU A 640 -37.75 -5.46 6.44
N ASN A 641 -37.98 -5.56 5.13
CA ASN A 641 -38.36 -6.80 4.43
C ASN A 641 -37.29 -7.33 3.49
N CYS A 642 -36.08 -6.68 3.43
CA CYS A 642 -35.00 -7.17 2.57
C CYS A 642 -34.30 -8.40 3.19
N LEU A 643 -33.64 -9.17 2.32
CA LEU A 643 -32.95 -10.37 2.73
C LEU A 643 -31.84 -10.08 3.78
N MET A 644 -31.10 -9.00 3.60
CA MET A 644 -30.03 -8.60 4.54
C MET A 644 -30.57 -8.36 5.95
N TYR A 645 -31.68 -7.64 6.08
CA TYR A 645 -32.32 -7.39 7.38
C TYR A 645 -32.78 -8.71 8.02
N LYS A 646 -33.44 -9.56 7.27
CA LYS A 646 -33.92 -10.86 7.75
C LYS A 646 -32.79 -11.79 8.20
N MET A 647 -31.72 -11.87 7.43
CA MET A 647 -30.55 -12.68 7.81
C MET A 647 -29.83 -12.15 9.01
N SER A 648 -29.66 -10.85 9.12
CA SER A 648 -28.94 -10.24 10.24
C SER A 648 -29.72 -10.31 11.56
N TYR A 649 -31.01 -10.08 11.53
CA TYR A 649 -31.86 -9.97 12.73
C TYR A 649 -32.76 -11.18 13.00
N TYR A 650 -32.59 -12.29 12.32
CA TYR A 650 -33.34 -13.50 12.56
C TYR A 650 -33.15 -14.00 14.00
N LYS A 651 -34.23 -14.14 14.77
CA LYS A 651 -34.25 -14.47 16.20
C LYS A 651 -33.56 -13.46 17.13
N PHE A 652 -33.07 -12.35 16.62
CA PHE A 652 -32.42 -11.31 17.43
C PHE A 652 -33.39 -10.56 18.32
N GLY A 653 -34.68 -10.45 17.92
CA GLY A 653 -35.71 -9.79 18.68
C GLY A 653 -35.99 -10.36 20.08
N LEU A 654 -35.51 -11.56 20.37
CA LEU A 654 -35.63 -12.23 21.68
C LEU A 654 -34.38 -12.09 22.55
N VAL A 655 -33.30 -11.51 22.03
CA VAL A 655 -31.99 -11.43 22.70
C VAL A 655 -31.86 -10.10 23.44
N TYR A 656 -31.49 -10.17 24.72
CA TYR A 656 -31.14 -9.00 25.52
C TYR A 656 -29.66 -8.65 25.34
N THR A 657 -29.38 -7.44 24.87
CA THR A 657 -28.02 -6.96 24.58
C THR A 657 -27.47 -6.05 25.67
N GLU A 658 -28.31 -5.25 26.32
CA GLU A 658 -27.93 -4.35 27.40
C GLU A 658 -28.96 -4.41 28.55
N GLY A 659 -28.49 -4.25 29.78
CA GLY A 659 -29.36 -4.11 30.94
C GLY A 659 -30.20 -2.83 30.86
N GLY A 660 -31.52 -2.94 31.11
CA GLY A 660 -32.44 -1.81 31.04
C GLY A 660 -32.93 -1.44 29.64
N ARG A 661 -32.54 -2.19 28.60
CA ARG A 661 -33.03 -2.04 27.24
C ARG A 661 -33.98 -3.18 26.88
N PRO A 662 -34.96 -2.94 26.00
CA PRO A 662 -35.85 -4.00 25.52
C PRO A 662 -35.06 -5.06 24.71
N PRO A 663 -35.55 -6.30 24.59
CA PRO A 663 -34.94 -7.30 23.75
C PRO A 663 -34.91 -6.85 22.27
N GLY A 664 -33.86 -7.22 21.53
CA GLY A 664 -33.70 -6.81 20.14
C GLY A 664 -33.09 -5.42 19.97
N TYR A 665 -32.41 -4.90 20.98
CA TYR A 665 -31.67 -3.65 20.89
C TYR A 665 -30.32 -3.85 20.20
N ASP A 666 -30.13 -3.15 19.08
CA ASP A 666 -28.86 -3.17 18.34
C ASP A 666 -27.88 -2.14 18.90
N ARG A 667 -26.73 -2.60 19.40
CA ARG A 667 -25.71 -1.74 20.01
C ARG A 667 -24.99 -0.82 19.05
N VAL A 668 -24.82 -1.24 17.79
CA VAL A 668 -24.12 -0.44 16.77
C VAL A 668 -25.00 0.72 16.30
N ARG A 669 -26.25 0.44 16.03
CA ARG A 669 -27.20 1.44 15.52
C ARG A 669 -27.93 2.18 16.64
N GLY A 670 -27.82 1.71 17.86
CA GLY A 670 -28.41 2.36 19.04
C GLY A 670 -29.94 2.40 19.02
N ALA A 671 -30.58 1.43 18.42
CA ALA A 671 -32.03 1.36 18.26
C ALA A 671 -32.54 -0.08 18.42
N GLU A 672 -33.81 -0.20 18.86
CA GLU A 672 -34.53 -1.46 18.86
C GLU A 672 -34.98 -1.80 17.44
N ILE A 673 -34.85 -3.05 17.01
CA ILE A 673 -35.25 -3.48 15.65
C ILE A 673 -36.78 -3.35 15.45
N GLY A 674 -37.19 -2.93 14.25
CA GLY A 674 -38.61 -2.66 13.96
C GLY A 674 -39.45 -3.89 13.74
N ASN A 675 -38.90 -4.89 13.03
CA ASN A 675 -39.59 -6.14 12.73
C ASN A 675 -38.93 -7.29 13.48
N LYS A 676 -39.58 -7.79 14.54
CA LYS A 676 -39.03 -8.87 15.38
C LYS A 676 -39.63 -10.24 15.05
N ASP A 677 -40.85 -10.27 14.53
CA ASP A 677 -41.61 -11.49 14.23
C ASP A 677 -41.58 -11.76 12.71
N PHE A 678 -40.58 -12.49 12.28
CA PHE A 678 -40.51 -12.98 10.91
C PHE A 678 -39.86 -14.35 10.87
N ASN A 679 -40.22 -15.15 9.88
CA ASN A 679 -39.62 -16.43 9.62
C ASN A 679 -38.95 -16.43 8.26
N LEU A 680 -37.91 -17.28 8.13
CA LEU A 680 -37.24 -17.52 6.85
C LEU A 680 -37.94 -18.69 6.15
N ASP A 681 -38.40 -18.47 4.92
CA ASP A 681 -39.14 -19.48 4.13
C ASP A 681 -38.17 -20.32 3.27
N VAL A 682 -37.11 -19.71 2.73
CA VAL A 682 -36.18 -20.33 1.78
C VAL A 682 -34.79 -20.57 2.35
N LEU A 683 -34.48 -20.02 3.50
CA LEU A 683 -33.22 -20.17 4.20
C LEU A 683 -33.44 -20.86 5.56
N GLU A 684 -32.49 -21.65 5.97
CA GLU A 684 -32.42 -22.26 7.29
C GLU A 684 -31.15 -21.80 7.98
N GLU A 685 -31.24 -21.40 9.25
CA GLU A 685 -30.06 -21.07 10.04
C GLU A 685 -29.20 -22.33 10.25
N ALA A 686 -28.03 -22.37 9.62
CA ALA A 686 -27.11 -23.48 9.75
C ALA A 686 -26.20 -23.34 10.96
N TYR A 687 -25.66 -22.13 11.17
CA TYR A 687 -24.76 -21.84 12.29
C TYR A 687 -24.73 -20.36 12.63
N THR A 688 -24.64 -20.06 13.90
CA THR A 688 -24.38 -18.71 14.43
C THR A 688 -23.25 -18.82 15.46
N THR A 689 -22.22 -18.01 15.32
CA THR A 689 -21.06 -18.04 16.21
C THR A 689 -21.43 -17.60 17.63
N GLU A 690 -20.53 -17.86 18.61
CA GLU A 690 -20.75 -17.60 20.04
C GLU A 690 -21.21 -16.18 20.32
N HIS A 691 -20.65 -15.18 19.64
CA HIS A 691 -20.94 -13.76 19.85
C HIS A 691 -21.83 -13.16 18.73
N TRP A 692 -22.45 -13.97 17.92
CA TRP A 692 -23.32 -13.56 16.81
C TRP A 692 -22.62 -12.74 15.72
N LEU A 693 -21.30 -12.71 15.66
CA LEU A 693 -20.57 -11.95 14.67
C LEU A 693 -20.73 -12.53 13.24
N VAL A 694 -20.74 -13.84 13.10
CA VAL A 694 -20.90 -14.50 11.81
C VAL A 694 -22.12 -15.40 11.86
N ARG A 695 -22.98 -15.27 10.86
CA ARG A 695 -24.19 -16.07 10.72
C ARG A 695 -24.20 -16.77 9.37
N ILE A 696 -24.41 -18.07 9.37
CA ILE A 696 -24.41 -18.93 8.18
C ILE A 696 -25.79 -19.53 8.01
N TYR A 697 -26.34 -19.37 6.82
CA TYR A 697 -27.64 -19.91 6.43
C TYR A 697 -27.49 -20.89 5.28
N LYS A 698 -28.27 -21.96 5.31
CA LYS A 698 -28.37 -22.94 4.23
C LYS A 698 -29.56 -22.60 3.32
N LEU A 699 -29.35 -22.62 2.03
CA LEU A 699 -30.41 -22.44 1.06
C LEU A 699 -31.22 -23.76 0.94
N LEU A 700 -32.51 -23.68 1.24
CA LEU A 700 -33.42 -24.83 1.10
C LEU A 700 -33.84 -25.00 -0.36
N VAL A 701 -33.94 -26.25 -0.80
CA VAL A 701 -34.52 -26.57 -2.10
C VAL A 701 -36.04 -26.62 -1.92
N VAL A 702 -36.73 -25.51 -2.23
CA VAL A 702 -38.20 -25.48 -2.25
C VAL A 702 -38.65 -26.09 -3.56
N ALA A 703 -39.42 -27.19 -3.51
CA ALA A 703 -40.07 -27.72 -4.69
C ALA A 703 -41.07 -26.69 -5.19
N VAL A 704 -40.82 -26.11 -6.37
CA VAL A 704 -41.78 -25.25 -7.02
C VAL A 704 -42.99 -26.12 -7.37
N PRO A 705 -44.20 -25.84 -6.90
CA PRO A 705 -45.37 -26.56 -7.38
C PRO A 705 -45.49 -26.36 -8.89
N ALA A 706 -45.55 -27.47 -9.63
CA ALA A 706 -45.63 -27.50 -11.08
C ALA A 706 -46.84 -26.72 -11.62
#